data_3130fa4a57220e63d06bc235447cd2f1
#
_entry.id   3130fa4a57220e63d06bc235447cd2f1
#
_cell.length_a   1.000
_cell.length_b   1.000
_cell.length_c   1.000
_cell.angle_alpha   90.00
_cell.angle_beta   90.00
_cell.angle_gamma   90.00
#
_symmetry.space_group_name_H-M   'P 1'
#
loop_
_entity.id
_entity.type
_entity.pdbx_description
1 polymer ?
#
loop_
_entity_poly.entity_id
_entity_poly.type
_entity_poly.pdbx_seq_one_letter_code
_entity_poly.pdbx_strand_id
1 'polypeptide(L)'
;MDTSLNDGWYISPSCHGPFEPVTLPHDWLIADVASFTRSSERWYRRSLDCSCLKGDERLFIDFDGVYQECTLSVNGVEALTHHYGYTAFHHDITDLVTPTADNEVTVHVQYHFPSGRWYTGAGIYRDVRLIAKGPRHFAIDGIAISTRHYDGTWHWDATAQVVADCPYQTRHTLLDDGLPIEAWDVDNPVLYRLKSELICAGEVVDTEYTTFGFRTIDFDSDHGFFLNGRPLKLKGVCLHHDLGSLGSACRSEALERQLRLMKEMGANAIRTAHNPPSAHLYALCDRLGLLVVSEFTDVWNLAKNRWDYSSHFAACMESDVESWIRRGRNHPSLIMWSIGNEIADTHLDPPAATETIARFLSLIARYDPHHRAPPTLCSNYLNWENTQQCVKPIALVGYNYGASLYAEHHRRYPDWVIYGSETCATVQSRGIYHFPFSLPTLSDDDKQCSALGNGITSWGTASIEECLRVEEETPYSLGQFIWAGIDYLGEPTPYHTKGSYLGHADTALFPKDSYHLFRAAWRSEPVLHLFPSWDFNDGEVVDVRVYSNAHSVELFVNGEGQGRVTLGLSYSATWSIPYRRGTIEARSYDRANAQIASVQRTSFGEATGLAINEERIGNLLFATITAVDEQAQAVENARCRVNVTARNGRLLSLDNGDATDLESYHNPSRRLFSGMLLAIAEGAGVSIEARIDEDDIPVRAIRLTRDGWTVRATILPHEASDRTLHWRLTDRMGVDSPLADLIISEDG
;
A
#
# COMPACT_ATOMS: atom_id res chain seq x y z
N MET A 1 28.82 16.07 4.64
CA MET A 1 28.74 15.19 3.43
C MET A 1 27.69 14.15 3.72
N ASP A 2 26.78 13.89 2.79
CA ASP A 2 25.75 12.84 2.89
C ASP A 2 25.97 11.87 1.72
N THR A 3 26.23 10.61 2.01
CA THR A 3 26.62 9.61 1.01
C THR A 3 25.78 8.36 1.19
N SER A 4 25.16 7.87 0.12
CA SER A 4 24.44 6.59 0.15
C SER A 4 25.41 5.44 0.42
N LEU A 5 25.00 4.55 1.31
CA LEU A 5 25.68 3.30 1.61
C LEU A 5 24.91 2.07 1.11
N ASN A 6 24.02 2.20 0.15
CA ASN A 6 23.19 1.07 -0.33
C ASN A 6 23.98 -0.01 -1.07
N ASP A 7 25.12 0.32 -1.65
CA ASP A 7 26.01 -0.61 -2.36
C ASP A 7 27.14 -1.13 -1.49
N GLY A 8 27.76 -2.24 -1.89
CA GLY A 8 28.94 -2.81 -1.27
C GLY A 8 28.69 -3.61 0.00
N TRP A 9 27.46 -4.06 0.22
CA TRP A 9 27.10 -4.96 1.31
C TRP A 9 27.24 -6.42 0.91
N TYR A 10 27.44 -7.24 1.92
CA TYR A 10 27.42 -8.69 1.84
C TYR A 10 26.51 -9.24 2.94
N ILE A 11 25.82 -10.35 2.68
CA ILE A 11 24.89 -10.99 3.61
C ILE A 11 25.26 -12.45 3.85
N SER A 12 25.03 -12.95 5.06
CA SER A 12 25.21 -14.36 5.41
C SER A 12 24.19 -14.82 6.44
N PRO A 13 23.79 -16.10 6.44
CA PRO A 13 23.02 -16.70 7.54
C PRO A 13 23.86 -16.96 8.80
N SER A 14 25.17 -16.70 8.76
CA SER A 14 26.11 -16.93 9.87
C SER A 14 27.11 -15.80 9.98
N CYS A 15 27.50 -15.43 11.21
CA CYS A 15 28.55 -14.43 11.45
C CYS A 15 29.93 -14.84 10.88
N HIS A 16 30.12 -16.11 10.59
CA HIS A 16 31.38 -16.66 10.02
C HIS A 16 31.31 -16.81 8.50
N GLY A 17 30.18 -16.51 7.85
CA GLY A 17 29.99 -16.66 6.42
C GLY A 17 29.59 -18.09 5.98
N PRO A 18 29.58 -18.37 4.67
CA PRO A 18 30.02 -17.50 3.59
C PRO A 18 29.12 -16.27 3.41
N PHE A 19 29.72 -15.16 3.00
CA PHE A 19 29.03 -13.92 2.71
C PHE A 19 28.85 -13.75 1.20
N GLU A 20 27.63 -13.40 0.77
CA GLU A 20 27.28 -13.15 -0.62
C GLU A 20 26.99 -11.66 -0.84
N PRO A 21 27.32 -11.09 -2.01
CA PRO A 21 27.07 -9.67 -2.28
C PRO A 21 25.57 -9.38 -2.32
N VAL A 22 25.18 -8.23 -1.76
CA VAL A 22 23.80 -7.73 -1.75
C VAL A 22 23.78 -6.22 -1.90
N THR A 23 22.73 -5.70 -2.58
CA THR A 23 22.44 -4.27 -2.69
C THR A 23 21.21 -3.94 -1.85
N LEU A 24 21.27 -2.85 -1.10
CA LEU A 24 20.14 -2.32 -0.33
C LEU A 24 19.24 -1.42 -1.21
N PRO A 25 17.98 -1.28 -0.86
CA PRO A 25 17.21 -1.99 0.18
C PRO A 25 17.07 -3.47 -0.11
N HIS A 26 17.07 -4.31 0.95
CA HIS A 26 17.05 -5.76 0.81
C HIS A 26 16.11 -6.42 1.84
N ASP A 27 15.33 -7.38 1.36
CA ASP A 27 14.45 -8.24 2.14
C ASP A 27 14.73 -9.71 1.78
N TRP A 28 15.21 -10.50 2.73
CA TRP A 28 15.54 -11.90 2.42
C TRP A 28 14.35 -12.85 2.47
N LEU A 29 13.20 -12.45 3.09
CA LEU A 29 12.05 -13.34 3.21
C LEU A 29 11.31 -13.52 1.88
N ILE A 30 11.30 -12.49 1.03
CA ILE A 30 10.52 -12.52 -0.23
C ILE A 30 10.98 -13.60 -1.21
N ALA A 31 12.20 -14.10 -1.06
CA ALA A 31 12.76 -15.15 -1.90
C ALA A 31 12.01 -16.48 -1.78
N ASP A 32 11.40 -16.77 -0.61
CA ASP A 32 10.66 -18.00 -0.35
C ASP A 32 9.42 -17.72 0.51
N VAL A 33 8.24 -17.92 -0.06
CA VAL A 33 6.95 -17.73 0.62
C VAL A 33 6.85 -18.57 1.91
N ALA A 34 7.46 -19.76 1.96
CA ALA A 34 7.46 -20.60 3.15
C ALA A 34 8.28 -20.00 4.30
N SER A 35 9.16 -19.03 4.03
CA SER A 35 9.94 -18.32 5.04
C SER A 35 9.17 -17.25 5.80
N PHE A 36 8.02 -16.78 5.27
CA PHE A 36 7.21 -15.71 5.87
C PHE A 36 6.79 -16.02 7.31
N THR A 37 6.61 -17.29 7.64
CA THR A 37 6.14 -17.77 8.93
C THR A 37 7.23 -18.43 9.78
N ARG A 38 8.50 -18.11 9.52
CA ARG A 38 9.65 -18.70 10.22
C ARG A 38 10.62 -17.64 10.71
N SER A 39 10.93 -17.67 12.01
CA SER A 39 12.00 -16.84 12.56
C SER A 39 13.33 -17.16 11.91
N SER A 40 14.13 -16.14 11.66
CA SER A 40 15.44 -16.26 11.02
C SER A 40 16.32 -15.05 11.35
N GLU A 41 17.60 -15.16 11.11
CA GLU A 41 18.56 -14.08 11.33
C GLU A 41 19.57 -14.01 10.20
N ARG A 42 20.14 -12.82 9.99
CA ARG A 42 21.19 -12.57 8.97
C ARG A 42 22.20 -11.56 9.49
N TRP A 43 23.42 -11.71 9.01
CA TRP A 43 24.52 -10.78 9.21
C TRP A 43 24.81 -10.06 7.91
N TYR A 44 24.71 -8.72 7.95
CA TYR A 44 25.17 -7.84 6.89
C TYR A 44 26.55 -7.34 7.24
N ARG A 45 27.43 -7.24 6.24
CA ARG A 45 28.80 -6.73 6.39
C ARG A 45 29.14 -5.79 5.26
N ARG A 46 29.83 -4.72 5.58
CA ARG A 46 30.33 -3.76 4.61
C ARG A 46 31.69 -3.21 5.05
N SER A 47 32.63 -3.01 4.09
CA SER A 47 33.82 -2.20 4.30
C SER A 47 33.48 -0.71 4.20
N LEU A 48 34.06 0.11 5.06
CA LEU A 48 33.85 1.55 5.12
C LEU A 48 35.19 2.28 5.03
N ASP A 49 35.36 3.04 3.94
CA ASP A 49 36.53 3.90 3.74
C ASP A 49 36.35 5.25 4.46
N CYS A 50 37.09 5.46 5.51
CA CYS A 50 37.12 6.69 6.28
C CYS A 50 38.39 7.54 6.03
N SER A 51 39.18 7.24 5.00
CA SER A 51 40.45 7.92 4.71
C SER A 51 40.27 9.40 4.31
N CYS A 52 39.06 9.79 3.87
CA CYS A 52 38.73 11.17 3.51
C CYS A 52 38.26 12.05 4.69
N LEU A 53 38.10 11.49 5.89
CA LEU A 53 37.68 12.24 7.08
C LEU A 53 38.72 13.29 7.48
N LYS A 54 38.28 14.50 7.72
CA LYS A 54 39.06 15.53 8.35
C LYS A 54 39.08 15.33 9.85
N GLY A 55 40.18 15.62 10.50
CA GLY A 55 40.48 15.19 11.88
C GLY A 55 39.53 15.66 13.00
N ASP A 56 38.56 16.53 12.69
CA ASP A 56 37.56 17.06 13.63
C ASP A 56 36.11 16.76 13.21
N GLU A 57 35.91 16.02 12.13
CA GLU A 57 34.57 15.65 11.67
C GLU A 57 33.96 14.52 12.53
N ARG A 58 32.63 14.62 12.76
CA ARG A 58 31.79 13.57 13.36
C ARG A 58 31.17 12.76 12.23
N LEU A 59 31.16 11.45 12.40
CA LEU A 59 30.65 10.51 11.40
C LEU A 59 29.47 9.74 11.95
N PHE A 60 28.33 9.86 11.27
CA PHE A 60 27.10 9.16 11.62
C PHE A 60 26.74 8.16 10.55
N ILE A 61 26.35 6.97 10.96
CA ILE A 61 25.63 6.03 10.09
C ILE A 61 24.14 6.15 10.39
N ASP A 62 23.33 6.31 9.34
CA ASP A 62 21.90 6.57 9.43
C ASP A 62 21.13 5.50 8.65
N PHE A 63 20.21 4.81 9.32
CA PHE A 63 19.33 3.78 8.77
C PHE A 63 17.91 4.31 8.74
N ASP A 64 17.24 4.31 7.59
CA ASP A 64 15.82 4.67 7.48
C ASP A 64 14.89 3.56 8.02
N GLY A 65 15.38 2.31 8.10
CA GLY A 65 14.69 1.18 8.73
C GLY A 65 15.39 -0.16 8.54
N VAL A 66 15.39 -0.98 9.60
CA VAL A 66 15.94 -2.35 9.62
C VAL A 66 14.97 -3.24 10.36
N TYR A 67 14.37 -4.21 9.70
CA TYR A 67 13.37 -5.07 10.32
C TYR A 67 13.90 -6.49 10.60
N GLN A 68 13.74 -7.03 11.79
CA GLN A 68 12.97 -6.54 12.94
C GLN A 68 13.87 -5.84 13.96
N GLU A 69 14.67 -6.59 14.71
CA GLU A 69 15.66 -6.11 15.66
C GLU A 69 17.05 -6.17 15.05
N CYS A 70 17.88 -5.19 15.34
CA CYS A 70 19.23 -5.21 14.81
C CYS A 70 20.28 -4.73 15.82
N THR A 71 21.47 -5.29 15.72
CA THR A 71 22.67 -4.85 16.44
C THR A 71 23.69 -4.36 15.43
N LEU A 72 24.06 -3.09 15.53
CA LEU A 72 25.13 -2.46 14.78
C LEU A 72 26.46 -2.66 15.48
N SER A 73 27.49 -3.11 14.78
CA SER A 73 28.87 -3.14 15.26
C SER A 73 29.80 -2.49 14.24
N VAL A 74 30.81 -1.80 14.74
CA VAL A 74 31.87 -1.17 13.94
C VAL A 74 33.21 -1.66 14.44
N ASN A 75 34.05 -2.21 13.55
CA ASN A 75 35.34 -2.80 13.88
C ASN A 75 35.26 -3.84 15.01
N GLY A 76 34.16 -4.62 15.07
CA GLY A 76 33.92 -5.64 16.07
C GLY A 76 33.44 -5.10 17.43
N VAL A 77 33.23 -3.80 17.59
CA VAL A 77 32.69 -3.18 18.80
C VAL A 77 31.19 -2.92 18.58
N GLU A 78 30.36 -3.44 19.49
CA GLU A 78 28.92 -3.16 19.47
C GLU A 78 28.67 -1.69 19.74
N ALA A 79 27.94 -1.03 18.83
CA ALA A 79 27.64 0.39 18.86
C ALA A 79 26.22 0.67 19.33
N LEU A 80 25.24 -0.07 18.85
CA LEU A 80 23.80 0.16 19.11
C LEU A 80 22.99 -1.11 18.87
N THR A 81 21.95 -1.32 19.69
CA THR A 81 20.84 -2.24 19.39
C THR A 81 19.56 -1.42 19.19
N HIS A 82 18.80 -1.71 18.11
CA HIS A 82 17.52 -1.07 17.78
C HIS A 82 16.43 -2.12 17.68
N HIS A 83 15.24 -1.84 18.27
CA HIS A 83 14.17 -2.82 18.44
C HIS A 83 12.91 -2.56 17.61
N TYR A 84 12.68 -1.33 17.16
CA TYR A 84 11.48 -1.01 16.38
C TYR A 84 11.81 -0.81 14.92
N GLY A 85 11.73 -1.89 14.14
CA GLY A 85 12.23 -1.94 12.77
C GLY A 85 11.60 -0.97 11.77
N TYR A 86 10.57 -0.21 12.15
CA TYR A 86 9.90 0.78 11.31
C TYR A 86 10.37 2.21 11.52
N THR A 87 11.07 2.50 12.62
CA THR A 87 11.64 3.82 12.87
C THR A 87 13.06 3.91 12.34
N ALA A 88 13.41 5.11 11.86
CA ALA A 88 14.77 5.41 11.48
C ALA A 88 15.64 5.65 12.72
N PHE A 89 16.92 5.34 12.62
CA PHE A 89 17.89 5.59 13.68
C PHE A 89 19.26 5.94 13.11
N HIS A 90 20.00 6.73 13.85
CA HIS A 90 21.38 7.02 13.51
C HIS A 90 22.29 6.85 14.73
N HIS A 91 23.56 6.58 14.46
CA HIS A 91 24.55 6.45 15.51
C HIS A 91 25.86 7.15 15.12
N ASP A 92 26.46 7.84 16.08
CA ASP A 92 27.77 8.45 15.93
C ASP A 92 28.85 7.37 16.05
N ILE A 93 29.54 7.08 14.96
CA ILE A 93 30.57 6.04 14.89
C ILE A 93 31.99 6.62 14.92
N THR A 94 32.16 7.93 15.15
CA THR A 94 33.43 8.64 15.06
C THR A 94 34.54 7.96 15.88
N ASP A 95 34.26 7.62 17.12
CA ASP A 95 35.21 6.99 18.03
C ASP A 95 35.45 5.49 17.79
N LEU A 96 34.67 4.88 16.88
CA LEU A 96 34.72 3.46 16.53
C LEU A 96 35.46 3.20 15.21
N VAL A 97 35.70 4.25 14.40
CA VAL A 97 36.41 4.14 13.13
C VAL A 97 37.84 4.63 13.25
N THR A 98 38.70 4.09 12.38
CA THR A 98 40.04 4.62 12.15
C THR A 98 40.06 5.43 10.83
N PRO A 99 40.86 6.50 10.70
CA PRO A 99 40.96 7.29 9.48
C PRO A 99 41.72 6.55 8.37
N THR A 100 41.27 5.35 8.05
CA THR A 100 41.85 4.43 7.06
C THR A 100 40.71 3.87 6.20
N ALA A 101 41.05 3.11 5.13
CA ALA A 101 40.09 2.48 4.24
C ALA A 101 39.47 1.18 4.82
N ASP A 102 40.03 0.63 5.90
CA ASP A 102 39.77 -0.73 6.34
C ASP A 102 38.87 -0.80 7.60
N ASN A 103 37.82 0.01 7.67
CA ASN A 103 36.82 -0.16 8.72
C ASN A 103 35.72 -1.12 8.28
N GLU A 104 35.24 -1.93 9.21
CA GLU A 104 34.14 -2.85 8.97
C GLU A 104 32.87 -2.45 9.74
N VAL A 105 31.76 -2.35 9.03
CA VAL A 105 30.42 -2.22 9.60
C VAL A 105 29.71 -3.56 9.49
N THR A 106 29.20 -4.08 10.60
CA THR A 106 28.39 -5.28 10.65
C THR A 106 27.03 -4.97 11.26
N VAL A 107 25.96 -5.47 10.65
CA VAL A 107 24.58 -5.39 11.17
C VAL A 107 24.04 -6.80 11.31
N HIS A 108 23.82 -7.24 12.55
CA HIS A 108 23.11 -8.48 12.84
C HIS A 108 21.62 -8.17 12.93
N VAL A 109 20.81 -8.81 12.09
CA VAL A 109 19.37 -8.59 12.02
C VAL A 109 18.65 -9.89 12.42
N GLN A 110 17.73 -9.80 13.36
CA GLN A 110 16.93 -10.90 13.87
C GLN A 110 15.45 -10.67 13.51
N TYR A 111 14.86 -11.66 12.88
CA TYR A 111 13.43 -11.71 12.57
C TYR A 111 12.74 -12.78 13.40
N HIS A 112 11.71 -12.41 14.14
CA HIS A 112 10.92 -13.29 15.00
C HIS A 112 9.48 -13.40 14.47
N PHE A 113 8.94 -14.60 14.36
CA PHE A 113 7.57 -14.83 13.92
C PHE A 113 6.74 -15.46 15.06
N PRO A 114 5.48 -15.02 15.24
CA PRO A 114 4.78 -13.87 14.61
C PRO A 114 5.13 -12.54 15.30
N SER A 115 5.42 -11.51 14.50
CA SER A 115 5.72 -10.15 14.96
C SER A 115 4.69 -9.10 14.52
N GLY A 116 3.87 -9.43 13.53
CA GLY A 116 2.78 -8.60 13.00
C GLY A 116 1.68 -9.47 12.40
N ARG A 117 0.58 -8.85 12.00
CA ARG A 117 -0.53 -9.52 11.29
C ARG A 117 -0.31 -9.56 9.77
N TRP A 118 0.51 -8.65 9.25
CA TRP A 118 0.87 -8.51 7.84
C TRP A 118 2.30 -8.96 7.59
N TYR A 119 2.71 -9.02 6.33
CA TYR A 119 4.08 -9.29 5.93
C TYR A 119 4.98 -8.09 6.28
N THR A 120 5.90 -8.31 7.16
CA THR A 120 6.82 -7.27 7.62
C THR A 120 8.11 -7.20 6.79
N GLY A 121 8.43 -8.28 6.07
CA GLY A 121 9.75 -8.48 5.52
C GLY A 121 10.81 -8.66 6.60
N ALA A 122 12.06 -8.80 6.20
CA ALA A 122 13.20 -8.79 7.13
C ALA A 122 14.50 -8.39 6.41
N GLY A 123 15.28 -7.51 7.06
CA GLY A 123 16.56 -7.05 6.52
C GLY A 123 16.79 -5.55 6.71
N ILE A 124 17.86 -5.07 6.08
CA ILE A 124 18.07 -3.64 5.88
C ILE A 124 17.19 -3.25 4.68
N TYR A 125 15.90 -3.01 4.96
CA TYR A 125 14.87 -2.91 3.93
C TYR A 125 14.58 -1.48 3.46
N ARG A 126 15.27 -0.48 4.05
CA ARG A 126 15.26 0.93 3.66
C ARG A 126 16.70 1.43 3.47
N ASP A 127 16.84 2.68 3.06
CA ASP A 127 18.14 3.27 2.74
C ASP A 127 19.08 3.38 3.95
N VAL A 128 20.38 3.30 3.65
CA VAL A 128 21.46 3.57 4.60
C VAL A 128 22.33 4.72 4.07
N ARG A 129 22.68 5.67 4.95
CA ARG A 129 23.51 6.81 4.62
C ARG A 129 24.67 6.96 5.60
N LEU A 130 25.77 7.51 5.10
CA LEU A 130 26.89 8.00 5.89
C LEU A 130 26.84 9.52 5.89
N ILE A 131 26.78 10.13 7.08
CA ILE A 131 26.67 11.57 7.26
C ILE A 131 27.93 12.06 8.00
N ALA A 132 28.73 12.91 7.33
CA ALA A 132 29.85 13.57 7.97
C ALA A 132 29.50 15.03 8.31
N LYS A 133 29.70 15.42 9.57
CA LYS A 133 29.42 16.74 10.13
C LYS A 133 30.66 17.31 10.78
N GLY A 134 30.81 18.64 10.76
CA GLY A 134 31.79 19.31 11.60
C GLY A 134 31.46 19.17 13.09
N PRO A 135 32.37 19.56 14.00
CA PRO A 135 32.13 19.49 15.46
C PRO A 135 30.96 20.39 15.91
N ARG A 136 30.62 21.41 15.09
CA ARG A 136 29.47 22.30 15.28
C ARG A 136 28.56 22.15 14.09
N HIS A 137 27.36 21.65 14.33
CA HIS A 137 26.43 21.26 13.25
C HIS A 137 24.98 21.33 13.69
N PHE A 138 24.08 21.33 12.74
CA PHE A 138 22.66 21.03 12.98
C PHE A 138 22.50 19.56 13.32
N ALA A 139 21.72 19.25 14.36
CA ALA A 139 21.35 17.87 14.65
C ALA A 139 20.66 17.24 13.43
N ILE A 140 20.83 15.95 13.22
CA ILE A 140 20.15 15.21 12.16
C ILE A 140 18.64 15.38 12.35
N ASP A 141 17.91 15.71 11.27
CA ASP A 141 16.48 16.05 11.27
C ASP A 141 16.11 17.15 12.29
N GLY A 142 17.07 18.03 12.61
CA GLY A 142 16.96 19.05 13.64
C GLY A 142 16.17 20.30 13.24
N ILE A 143 15.98 20.56 11.94
CA ILE A 143 15.24 21.71 11.43
C ILE A 143 13.73 21.46 11.53
N ALA A 144 12.98 22.44 12.04
CA ALA A 144 11.52 22.43 12.05
C ALA A 144 10.99 23.73 11.45
N ILE A 145 10.11 23.61 10.45
CA ILE A 145 9.59 24.74 9.67
C ILE A 145 8.09 24.88 9.98
N SER A 146 7.62 26.11 10.19
CA SER A 146 6.19 26.44 10.23
C SER A 146 5.80 27.38 9.10
N THR A 147 4.57 27.24 8.63
CA THR A 147 3.98 28.14 7.63
C THR A 147 2.63 28.62 8.11
N ARG A 148 2.31 29.90 7.90
CA ARG A 148 1.05 30.52 8.28
C ARG A 148 0.61 31.46 7.16
N HIS A 149 -0.70 31.55 6.95
CA HIS A 149 -1.28 32.50 5.99
C HIS A 149 -2.21 33.44 6.74
N TYR A 150 -1.91 34.73 6.75
CA TYR A 150 -2.76 35.79 7.31
C TYR A 150 -2.54 37.11 6.56
N ASP A 151 -3.52 37.97 6.56
CA ASP A 151 -3.52 39.25 5.82
C ASP A 151 -3.20 39.10 4.32
N GLY A 152 -3.57 37.96 3.71
CA GLY A 152 -3.32 37.67 2.31
C GLY A 152 -1.87 37.35 1.97
N THR A 153 -1.02 37.10 2.99
CA THR A 153 0.41 36.87 2.82
C THR A 153 0.83 35.59 3.54
N TRP A 154 1.76 34.85 2.94
CA TRP A 154 2.43 33.72 3.56
C TRP A 154 3.58 34.17 4.48
N HIS A 155 3.58 33.65 5.68
CA HIS A 155 4.67 33.79 6.66
C HIS A 155 5.23 32.42 6.98
N TRP A 156 6.52 32.37 7.25
CA TRP A 156 7.20 31.16 7.69
C TRP A 156 8.20 31.48 8.82
N ASP A 157 8.48 30.48 9.62
CA ASP A 157 9.50 30.51 10.66
C ASP A 157 10.20 29.15 10.70
N ALA A 158 11.46 29.13 11.14
CA ALA A 158 12.22 27.92 11.27
C ALA A 158 12.97 27.89 12.60
N THR A 159 12.91 26.77 13.27
CA THR A 159 13.71 26.49 14.48
C THR A 159 14.70 25.37 14.19
N ALA A 160 15.83 25.37 14.88
CA ALA A 160 16.88 24.39 14.66
C ALA A 160 17.44 23.86 15.99
N GLN A 161 17.64 22.56 16.05
CA GLN A 161 18.45 21.95 17.09
C GLN A 161 19.91 21.93 16.63
N VAL A 162 20.79 22.42 17.48
CA VAL A 162 22.22 22.65 17.17
C VAL A 162 23.09 21.95 18.19
N VAL A 163 24.16 21.34 17.68
CA VAL A 163 25.30 20.85 18.49
C VAL A 163 26.41 21.86 18.34
N ALA A 164 26.76 22.63 19.37
CA ALA A 164 27.82 23.60 19.38
C ALA A 164 28.35 23.81 20.80
N ASP A 165 29.66 24.04 20.90
CA ASP A 165 30.39 24.33 22.13
C ASP A 165 30.71 25.82 22.30
N CYS A 166 30.16 26.68 21.44
CA CYS A 166 30.35 28.13 21.44
C CYS A 166 29.03 28.86 21.16
N PRO A 167 28.96 30.20 21.41
CA PRO A 167 27.82 30.99 20.98
C PRO A 167 27.63 30.90 19.45
N TYR A 168 26.39 30.73 19.04
CA TYR A 168 26.05 30.57 17.63
C TYR A 168 24.83 31.43 17.24
N GLN A 169 24.66 31.59 15.93
CA GLN A 169 23.46 32.14 15.28
C GLN A 169 23.01 31.19 14.19
N THR A 170 21.72 31.14 13.93
CA THR A 170 21.16 30.47 12.76
C THR A 170 20.61 31.49 11.78
N ARG A 171 20.86 31.27 10.50
CA ARG A 171 20.29 32.04 9.42
C ARG A 171 19.52 31.14 8.48
N HIS A 172 18.26 31.46 8.28
CA HIS A 172 17.38 30.71 7.41
C HIS A 172 17.02 31.56 6.20
N THR A 173 17.17 31.01 4.99
CA THR A 173 16.92 31.70 3.72
C THR A 173 16.06 30.83 2.84
N LEU A 174 14.90 31.33 2.45
CA LEU A 174 14.06 30.67 1.44
C LEU A 174 14.75 30.77 0.08
N LEU A 175 14.96 29.64 -0.58
CA LEU A 175 15.50 29.54 -1.92
C LEU A 175 14.34 29.54 -2.92
N ASP A 176 13.90 30.71 -3.29
CA ASP A 176 12.92 30.93 -4.37
C ASP A 176 13.52 31.88 -5.41
N ASP A 177 12.86 32.02 -6.53
CA ASP A 177 13.23 32.93 -7.61
C ASP A 177 12.55 34.30 -7.52
N GLY A 178 11.93 34.64 -6.37
CA GLY A 178 11.22 35.88 -6.11
C GLY A 178 9.82 35.92 -6.71
N LEU A 179 9.27 34.77 -7.12
CA LEU A 179 7.87 34.67 -7.53
C LEU A 179 6.94 34.70 -6.31
N PRO A 180 5.66 35.04 -6.50
CA PRO A 180 4.65 34.90 -5.44
C PRO A 180 4.62 33.46 -4.89
N ILE A 181 4.56 33.33 -3.56
CA ILE A 181 4.49 32.04 -2.92
C ILE A 181 3.13 31.39 -3.23
N GLU A 182 3.16 30.19 -3.80
CA GLU A 182 2.00 29.34 -4.05
C GLU A 182 1.83 28.31 -2.93
N ALA A 183 0.57 28.06 -2.55
CA ALA A 183 0.25 27.02 -1.59
C ALA A 183 0.48 25.64 -2.18
N TRP A 184 1.04 24.73 -1.39
CA TRP A 184 1.01 23.29 -1.67
C TRP A 184 -0.45 22.78 -1.55
N ASP A 185 -0.90 22.06 -2.55
CA ASP A 185 -2.25 21.51 -2.63
C ASP A 185 -2.22 20.13 -3.30
N VAL A 186 -3.27 19.33 -3.12
CA VAL A 186 -3.37 17.99 -3.75
C VAL A 186 -3.37 18.05 -5.28
N ASP A 187 -3.84 19.16 -5.86
CA ASP A 187 -3.89 19.40 -7.31
C ASP A 187 -2.71 20.25 -7.83
N ASN A 188 -2.01 20.96 -6.92
CA ASN A 188 -0.84 21.80 -7.22
C ASN A 188 0.23 21.65 -6.13
N PRO A 189 1.00 20.56 -6.13
CA PRO A 189 1.94 20.23 -5.06
C PRO A 189 3.27 20.99 -5.16
N VAL A 190 3.23 22.31 -4.99
CA VAL A 190 4.40 23.19 -5.08
C VAL A 190 5.29 23.04 -3.84
N LEU A 191 6.58 22.80 -4.05
CA LEU A 191 7.58 22.62 -3.01
C LEU A 191 8.65 23.71 -3.07
N TYR A 192 9.14 24.09 -1.89
CA TYR A 192 10.19 25.07 -1.69
C TYR A 192 11.39 24.45 -0.95
N ARG A 193 12.53 25.12 -1.01
CA ARG A 193 13.74 24.72 -0.27
C ARG A 193 14.17 25.84 0.67
N LEU A 194 14.38 25.48 1.93
CA LEU A 194 14.99 26.35 2.94
C LEU A 194 16.47 26.03 3.04
N LYS A 195 17.33 27.05 2.93
CA LYS A 195 18.75 26.98 3.30
C LYS A 195 18.88 27.45 4.73
N SER A 196 19.43 26.60 5.60
CA SER A 196 19.74 26.92 6.99
C SER A 196 21.25 26.92 7.19
N GLU A 197 21.80 28.00 7.72
CA GLU A 197 23.24 28.17 7.97
C GLU A 197 23.48 28.35 9.46
N LEU A 198 24.39 27.55 10.01
CA LEU A 198 24.90 27.68 11.37
C LEU A 198 26.15 28.57 11.36
N ILE A 199 26.14 29.64 12.14
CA ILE A 199 27.19 30.64 12.16
C ILE A 199 27.82 30.66 13.55
N CYS A 200 29.12 30.36 13.64
CA CYS A 200 29.95 30.46 14.84
C CYS A 200 31.10 31.42 14.61
N ALA A 201 31.32 32.34 15.55
CA ALA A 201 32.39 33.37 15.45
C ALA A 201 32.37 34.17 14.12
N GLY A 202 31.19 34.31 13.49
CA GLY A 202 31.01 35.03 12.23
C GLY A 202 31.22 34.22 10.96
N GLU A 203 31.61 32.95 11.07
CA GLU A 203 31.79 32.03 9.95
C GLU A 203 30.66 30.99 9.88
N VAL A 204 30.26 30.60 8.64
CA VAL A 204 29.33 29.53 8.41
C VAL A 204 30.05 28.19 8.62
N VAL A 205 29.61 27.43 9.63
CA VAL A 205 30.24 26.14 10.03
C VAL A 205 29.44 24.93 9.59
N ASP A 206 28.11 25.05 9.35
CA ASP A 206 27.26 24.00 8.78
C ASP A 206 26.16 24.61 7.92
N THR A 207 25.70 23.85 6.93
CA THR A 207 24.60 24.25 6.03
C THR A 207 23.72 23.06 5.74
N GLU A 208 22.40 23.23 5.97
CA GLU A 208 21.36 22.25 5.67
C GLU A 208 20.34 22.79 4.67
N TYR A 209 19.78 21.88 3.87
CA TYR A 209 18.71 22.19 2.93
C TYR A 209 17.48 21.35 3.25
N THR A 210 16.37 21.99 3.57
CA THR A 210 15.11 21.33 3.92
C THR A 210 14.05 21.64 2.88
N THR A 211 13.44 20.60 2.30
CA THR A 211 12.28 20.74 1.41
C THR A 211 11.01 20.84 2.23
N PHE A 212 10.08 21.73 1.84
CA PHE A 212 8.79 21.92 2.50
C PHE A 212 7.79 22.56 1.55
N GLY A 213 6.53 22.71 1.99
CA GLY A 213 5.48 23.42 1.25
C GLY A 213 4.71 24.38 2.14
N PHE A 214 4.19 25.45 1.56
CA PHE A 214 3.30 26.37 2.24
C PHE A 214 1.88 25.82 2.22
N ARG A 215 1.29 25.59 3.37
CA ARG A 215 -0.11 25.19 3.50
C ARG A 215 -0.70 25.54 4.84
N THR A 216 -2.02 25.62 4.90
CA THR A 216 -2.81 25.58 6.13
C THR A 216 -3.71 24.35 6.12
N ILE A 217 -3.94 23.76 7.28
CA ILE A 217 -4.92 22.69 7.50
C ILE A 217 -5.78 23.06 8.71
N ASP A 218 -7.06 22.82 8.58
CA ASP A 218 -8.00 23.02 9.67
C ASP A 218 -8.97 21.84 9.76
N PHE A 219 -9.40 21.54 10.97
CA PHE A 219 -10.29 20.43 11.30
C PHE A 219 -11.47 20.96 12.09
N ASP A 220 -12.66 20.76 11.57
CA ASP A 220 -13.90 21.27 12.16
C ASP A 220 -14.87 20.11 12.39
N SER A 221 -15.46 20.03 13.59
CA SER A 221 -16.35 18.94 13.98
C SER A 221 -17.67 18.92 13.19
N ASP A 222 -18.11 20.06 12.65
CA ASP A 222 -19.37 20.19 11.92
C ASP A 222 -19.18 20.28 10.40
N HIS A 223 -17.99 20.73 9.94
CA HIS A 223 -17.75 21.05 8.53
C HIS A 223 -16.62 20.22 7.89
N GLY A 224 -15.93 19.38 8.65
CA GLY A 224 -14.92 18.46 8.15
C GLY A 224 -13.51 19.05 8.03
N PHE A 225 -12.78 18.65 6.99
CA PHE A 225 -11.38 19.03 6.77
C PHE A 225 -11.25 20.17 5.75
N PHE A 226 -10.32 21.07 6.04
CA PHE A 226 -10.00 22.19 5.15
C PHE A 226 -8.51 22.21 4.81
N LEU A 227 -8.19 22.31 3.53
CA LEU A 227 -6.85 22.57 3.02
C LEU A 227 -6.80 23.96 2.42
N ASN A 228 -5.92 24.81 2.90
CA ASN A 228 -5.78 26.21 2.44
C ASN A 228 -7.12 27.00 2.50
N GLY A 229 -7.91 26.77 3.56
CA GLY A 229 -9.22 27.38 3.75
C GLY A 229 -10.34 26.86 2.83
N ARG A 230 -10.08 25.83 2.01
CA ARG A 230 -11.07 25.18 1.14
C ARG A 230 -11.51 23.85 1.74
N PRO A 231 -12.81 23.52 1.80
CA PRO A 231 -13.26 22.21 2.25
C PRO A 231 -12.76 21.12 1.30
N LEU A 232 -12.23 20.05 1.86
CA LEU A 232 -11.72 18.89 1.13
C LEU A 232 -12.14 17.61 1.84
N LYS A 233 -12.88 16.74 1.15
CA LYS A 233 -13.21 15.40 1.65
C LYS A 233 -12.02 14.47 1.46
N LEU A 234 -11.59 13.78 2.52
CA LEU A 234 -10.52 12.80 2.44
C LEU A 234 -11.03 11.53 1.74
N LYS A 235 -10.49 11.26 0.58
CA LYS A 235 -10.68 10.06 -0.23
C LYS A 235 -9.43 9.21 -0.08
N GLY A 236 -9.33 8.51 1.04
CA GLY A 236 -8.11 7.87 1.49
C GLY A 236 -8.06 6.38 1.21
N VAL A 237 -6.84 5.85 1.15
CA VAL A 237 -6.56 4.41 1.13
C VAL A 237 -5.57 4.06 2.23
N CYS A 238 -5.77 2.91 2.88
CA CYS A 238 -4.77 2.30 3.74
C CYS A 238 -3.78 1.52 2.88
N LEU A 239 -2.48 1.65 3.17
CA LEU A 239 -1.41 0.89 2.50
C LEU A 239 -0.48 0.29 3.53
N HIS A 240 -0.18 -1.00 3.41
CA HIS A 240 0.99 -1.61 4.02
C HIS A 240 2.25 -1.22 3.26
N HIS A 241 3.41 -1.52 3.81
CA HIS A 241 4.70 -1.06 3.28
C HIS A 241 5.34 -2.03 2.28
N ASP A 242 4.72 -3.20 2.03
CA ASP A 242 5.22 -4.13 1.02
C ASP A 242 4.97 -3.63 -0.41
N LEU A 243 5.82 -4.06 -1.30
CA LEU A 243 5.82 -3.73 -2.73
C LEU A 243 5.54 -4.98 -3.58
N GLY A 244 4.62 -5.84 -3.11
CA GLY A 244 4.25 -7.09 -3.76
C GLY A 244 5.47 -8.02 -3.90
N SER A 245 5.80 -8.43 -5.12
CA SER A 245 6.92 -9.35 -5.39
C SER A 245 8.33 -8.81 -5.06
N LEU A 246 8.47 -7.54 -4.72
CA LEU A 246 9.70 -6.96 -4.20
C LEU A 246 9.80 -7.04 -2.66
N GLY A 247 8.76 -7.56 -2.00
CA GLY A 247 8.70 -7.63 -0.54
C GLY A 247 8.67 -6.25 0.10
N SER A 248 9.33 -6.12 1.25
CA SER A 248 9.49 -4.86 1.95
C SER A 248 10.64 -3.99 1.45
N ALA A 249 11.52 -4.51 0.56
CA ALA A 249 12.65 -3.75 0.03
C ALA A 249 12.19 -2.45 -0.64
N CYS A 250 12.36 -1.32 0.04
CA CYS A 250 11.74 -0.04 -0.28
C CYS A 250 12.39 0.60 -1.52
N ARG A 251 11.95 0.19 -2.71
CA ARG A 251 12.33 0.78 -3.99
C ARG A 251 11.41 1.96 -4.29
N SER A 252 11.97 3.16 -4.35
CA SER A 252 11.19 4.40 -4.57
C SER A 252 10.37 4.37 -5.86
N GLU A 253 10.88 3.74 -6.92
CA GLU A 253 10.20 3.60 -8.22
C GLU A 253 8.94 2.73 -8.12
N ALA A 254 9.02 1.62 -7.38
CA ALA A 254 7.87 0.74 -7.17
C ALA A 254 6.82 1.38 -6.27
N LEU A 255 7.26 2.09 -5.23
CA LEU A 255 6.39 2.86 -4.36
C LEU A 255 5.70 4.01 -5.14
N GLU A 256 6.42 4.71 -6.02
CA GLU A 256 5.85 5.73 -6.89
C GLU A 256 4.75 5.16 -7.78
N ARG A 257 4.95 3.95 -8.35
CA ARG A 257 3.95 3.26 -9.16
C ARG A 257 2.68 2.94 -8.35
N GLN A 258 2.81 2.46 -7.11
CA GLN A 258 1.68 2.24 -6.20
C GLN A 258 0.89 3.53 -5.94
N LEU A 259 1.59 4.60 -5.55
CA LEU A 259 0.96 5.88 -5.22
C LEU A 259 0.26 6.52 -6.42
N ARG A 260 0.86 6.43 -7.62
CA ARG A 260 0.24 6.90 -8.88
C ARG A 260 -1.06 6.16 -9.16
N LEU A 261 -1.06 4.82 -9.02
CA LEU A 261 -2.27 4.02 -9.22
C LEU A 261 -3.40 4.44 -8.26
N MET A 262 -3.09 4.69 -7.00
CA MET A 262 -4.08 5.16 -6.03
C MET A 262 -4.61 6.56 -6.39
N LYS A 263 -3.73 7.47 -6.82
CA LYS A 263 -4.14 8.79 -7.29
C LYS A 263 -5.02 8.73 -8.54
N GLU A 264 -4.72 7.83 -9.47
CA GLU A 264 -5.55 7.58 -10.67
C GLU A 264 -6.93 7.02 -10.32
N MET A 265 -7.05 6.22 -9.27
CA MET A 265 -8.34 5.80 -8.72
C MET A 265 -9.17 6.97 -8.19
N GLY A 266 -8.52 8.09 -7.85
CA GLY A 266 -9.14 9.28 -7.29
C GLY A 266 -8.85 9.51 -5.81
N ALA A 267 -7.96 8.71 -5.21
CA ALA A 267 -7.50 8.95 -3.85
C ALA A 267 -6.72 10.26 -3.74
N ASN A 268 -6.91 10.99 -2.65
CA ASN A 268 -6.17 12.19 -2.30
C ASN A 268 -5.40 12.06 -0.99
N ALA A 269 -5.51 10.90 -0.32
CA ALA A 269 -4.87 10.66 0.97
C ALA A 269 -4.42 9.20 1.12
N ILE A 270 -3.33 9.00 1.88
CA ILE A 270 -2.77 7.70 2.26
C ILE A 270 -2.72 7.60 3.78
N ARG A 271 -3.15 6.48 4.35
CA ARG A 271 -2.86 6.10 5.74
C ARG A 271 -1.84 4.98 5.74
N THR A 272 -0.75 5.18 6.47
CA THR A 272 0.34 4.18 6.57
C THR A 272 -0.01 3.12 7.61
N ALA A 273 -0.52 2.00 7.17
CA ALA A 273 -0.96 0.92 8.04
C ALA A 273 0.20 -0.04 8.35
N HIS A 274 0.54 -0.31 9.57
CA HIS A 274 0.22 0.39 10.84
C HIS A 274 1.56 0.74 11.49
N ASN A 275 2.39 1.54 10.81
CA ASN A 275 3.77 1.84 11.20
C ASN A 275 4.31 3.12 10.53
N PRO A 276 5.40 3.71 11.05
CA PRO A 276 6.08 4.83 10.43
C PRO A 276 6.51 4.52 8.98
N PRO A 277 6.18 5.39 8.02
CA PRO A 277 6.57 5.19 6.63
C PRO A 277 8.05 5.48 6.38
N SER A 278 8.56 5.05 5.21
CA SER A 278 9.88 5.43 4.73
C SER A 278 9.94 6.92 4.37
N ALA A 279 11.14 7.49 4.36
CA ALA A 279 11.38 8.85 3.86
C ALA A 279 10.92 9.03 2.41
N HIS A 280 11.03 7.97 1.59
CA HIS A 280 10.54 7.98 0.20
C HIS A 280 9.03 8.19 0.10
N LEU A 281 8.23 7.59 0.99
CA LEU A 281 6.77 7.76 0.94
C LEU A 281 6.37 9.22 1.15
N TYR A 282 6.92 9.88 2.15
CA TYR A 282 6.65 11.30 2.38
C TYR A 282 7.04 12.16 1.17
N ALA A 283 8.28 11.98 0.66
CA ALA A 283 8.76 12.76 -0.47
C ALA A 283 7.94 12.54 -1.75
N LEU A 284 7.47 11.32 -1.97
CA LEU A 284 6.59 10.99 -3.10
C LEU A 284 5.19 11.60 -2.92
N CYS A 285 4.61 11.50 -1.72
CA CYS A 285 3.32 12.11 -1.42
C CYS A 285 3.36 13.64 -1.56
N ASP A 286 4.46 14.27 -1.10
CA ASP A 286 4.68 15.71 -1.31
C ASP A 286 4.69 16.10 -2.78
N ARG A 287 5.35 15.32 -3.65
CA ARG A 287 5.44 15.58 -5.10
C ARG A 287 4.16 15.24 -5.87
N LEU A 288 3.48 14.20 -5.43
CA LEU A 288 2.26 13.70 -6.12
C LEU A 288 0.99 14.41 -5.64
N GLY A 289 1.03 15.21 -4.58
CA GLY A 289 -0.15 15.83 -4.01
C GLY A 289 -1.06 14.79 -3.34
N LEU A 290 -0.51 13.96 -2.46
CA LEU A 290 -1.25 13.01 -1.64
C LEU A 290 -1.09 13.39 -0.17
N LEU A 291 -2.17 13.52 0.56
CA LEU A 291 -2.15 13.76 2.01
C LEU A 291 -1.75 12.48 2.74
N VAL A 292 -1.12 12.61 3.92
CA VAL A 292 -0.64 11.48 4.70
C VAL A 292 -1.18 11.52 6.13
N VAL A 293 -1.84 10.45 6.54
CA VAL A 293 -2.03 10.10 7.95
C VAL A 293 -0.91 9.12 8.30
N SER A 294 0.08 9.62 9.04
CA SER A 294 1.24 8.82 9.42
C SER A 294 0.95 8.10 10.73
N GLU A 295 1.01 6.76 10.70
CA GLU A 295 0.70 5.95 11.87
C GLU A 295 1.96 5.41 12.52
N PHE A 296 1.94 5.37 13.86
CA PHE A 296 3.10 4.95 14.64
C PHE A 296 3.13 3.45 14.87
N THR A 297 2.04 2.83 15.37
CA THR A 297 2.07 1.41 15.76
C THR A 297 0.68 0.78 15.85
N ASP A 298 0.67 -0.55 15.77
CA ASP A 298 -0.52 -1.40 15.96
C ASP A 298 -0.68 -1.89 17.42
N VAL A 299 0.32 -1.68 18.28
CA VAL A 299 0.32 -2.16 19.67
C VAL A 299 1.00 -1.16 20.60
N TRP A 300 0.52 -1.12 21.88
CA TRP A 300 1.23 -0.44 22.97
C TRP A 300 1.77 -1.47 23.98
N ASN A 301 1.21 -1.49 25.20
CA ASN A 301 1.68 -2.39 26.26
C ASN A 301 1.11 -3.80 26.16
N LEU A 302 -0.10 -3.95 25.57
CA LEU A 302 -0.75 -5.23 25.38
C LEU A 302 -0.42 -5.81 24.01
N ALA A 303 0.22 -6.97 24.00
CA ALA A 303 0.63 -7.66 22.79
C ALA A 303 -0.57 -8.17 21.96
N LYS A 304 -0.50 -8.03 20.64
CA LYS A 304 -1.36 -8.74 19.67
C LYS A 304 -0.68 -9.99 19.13
N ASN A 305 0.66 -9.98 19.07
CA ASN A 305 1.48 -11.10 18.62
C ASN A 305 2.62 -11.34 19.60
N ARG A 306 3.19 -12.57 19.57
CA ARG A 306 4.22 -12.99 20.54
C ARG A 306 5.47 -12.11 20.53
N TRP A 307 5.87 -11.63 19.35
CA TRP A 307 7.12 -10.91 19.15
C TRP A 307 6.90 -9.51 18.54
N ASP A 308 5.73 -8.91 18.82
CA ASP A 308 5.45 -7.56 18.40
C ASP A 308 6.18 -6.52 19.28
N TYR A 309 6.02 -5.26 18.92
CA TYR A 309 6.72 -4.15 19.56
C TYR A 309 6.36 -3.95 21.06
N SER A 310 5.26 -4.53 21.55
CA SER A 310 4.79 -4.33 22.93
C SER A 310 5.85 -4.66 23.99
N SER A 311 6.72 -5.65 23.73
CA SER A 311 7.81 -6.04 24.63
C SER A 311 8.87 -4.94 24.81
N HIS A 312 9.04 -4.05 23.84
CA HIS A 312 10.02 -2.95 23.84
C HIS A 312 9.38 -1.57 23.96
N PHE A 313 8.05 -1.49 23.79
CA PHE A 313 7.32 -0.23 23.70
C PHE A 313 7.63 0.71 24.87
N ALA A 314 7.53 0.26 26.11
CA ALA A 314 7.74 1.10 27.27
C ALA A 314 9.16 1.70 27.35
N ALA A 315 10.17 0.96 26.90
CA ALA A 315 11.58 1.36 26.93
C ALA A 315 11.98 2.25 25.75
N CYS A 316 11.42 1.98 24.55
CA CYS A 316 11.90 2.58 23.29
C CYS A 316 10.98 3.69 22.75
N MET A 317 9.72 3.78 23.25
CA MET A 317 8.71 4.69 22.72
C MET A 317 9.20 6.13 22.54
N GLU A 318 9.95 6.69 23.51
CA GLU A 318 10.34 8.10 23.45
C GLU A 318 11.30 8.38 22.29
N SER A 319 12.34 7.55 22.13
CA SER A 319 13.31 7.69 21.04
C SER A 319 12.67 7.40 19.67
N ASP A 320 11.78 6.42 19.61
CA ASP A 320 11.11 6.05 18.36
C ASP A 320 10.11 7.11 17.91
N VAL A 321 9.34 7.70 18.84
CA VAL A 321 8.44 8.83 18.56
C VAL A 321 9.23 10.08 18.18
N GLU A 322 10.37 10.36 18.83
CA GLU A 322 11.26 11.45 18.43
C GLU A 322 11.69 11.32 16.97
N SER A 323 12.21 10.14 16.59
CA SER A 323 12.65 9.86 15.23
C SER A 323 11.50 10.03 14.22
N TRP A 324 10.34 9.41 14.50
CA TRP A 324 9.16 9.48 13.65
C TRP A 324 8.69 10.92 13.38
N ILE A 325 8.54 11.72 14.45
CA ILE A 325 8.06 13.10 14.34
C ILE A 325 9.09 13.99 13.61
N ARG A 326 10.37 13.89 13.94
CA ARG A 326 11.42 14.72 13.32
C ARG A 326 11.51 14.48 11.82
N ARG A 327 11.42 13.22 11.37
CA ARG A 327 11.47 12.89 9.96
C ARG A 327 10.24 13.35 9.18
N GLY A 328 9.05 13.33 9.80
CA GLY A 328 7.79 13.65 9.11
C GLY A 328 7.39 15.13 9.14
N ARG A 329 7.77 15.89 10.18
CA ARG A 329 7.16 17.20 10.51
C ARG A 329 7.28 18.30 9.46
N ASN A 330 8.23 18.23 8.52
CA ASN A 330 8.41 19.26 7.49
C ASN A 330 7.67 18.95 6.18
N HIS A 331 7.13 17.74 6.04
CA HIS A 331 6.41 17.33 4.83
C HIS A 331 5.02 17.99 4.75
N PRO A 332 4.70 18.74 3.67
CA PRO A 332 3.39 19.38 3.53
C PRO A 332 2.26 18.37 3.33
N SER A 333 2.55 17.17 2.86
CA SER A 333 1.58 16.08 2.72
C SER A 333 1.04 15.57 4.06
N LEU A 334 1.82 15.63 5.14
CA LEU A 334 1.43 15.12 6.46
C LEU A 334 0.31 15.95 7.08
N ILE A 335 -0.81 15.31 7.46
CA ILE A 335 -1.97 15.98 8.05
C ILE A 335 -2.34 15.49 9.44
N MET A 336 -1.96 14.27 9.83
CA MET A 336 -2.26 13.71 11.16
C MET A 336 -1.14 12.78 11.63
N TRP A 337 -0.91 12.81 12.95
CA TRP A 337 -0.09 11.84 13.66
C TRP A 337 -0.98 10.78 14.30
N SER A 338 -1.12 9.60 13.69
CA SER A 338 -1.88 8.50 14.28
C SER A 338 -1.01 7.76 15.30
N ILE A 339 -1.37 7.85 16.57
CA ILE A 339 -0.59 7.29 17.67
C ILE A 339 -0.82 5.80 17.88
N GLY A 340 -1.81 5.21 17.20
CA GLY A 340 -2.04 3.77 17.26
C GLY A 340 -3.27 3.30 16.49
N ASN A 341 -3.24 2.02 16.13
CA ASN A 341 -4.32 1.30 15.47
C ASN A 341 -4.91 0.23 16.39
N GLU A 342 -6.24 0.24 16.58
CA GLU A 342 -6.96 -0.82 17.29
C GLU A 342 -6.29 -1.23 18.62
N ILE A 343 -5.93 -0.24 19.40
CA ILE A 343 -5.17 -0.45 20.64
C ILE A 343 -6.05 -1.06 21.72
N ALA A 344 -5.77 -2.30 22.07
CA ALA A 344 -6.51 -3.08 23.06
C ALA A 344 -6.44 -2.46 24.46
N ASP A 345 -5.35 -1.80 24.79
CA ASP A 345 -5.14 -1.08 26.07
C ASP A 345 -6.30 -0.12 26.37
N THR A 346 -6.88 0.53 25.36
CA THR A 346 -7.93 1.55 25.53
C THR A 346 -9.21 1.01 26.18
N HIS A 347 -9.50 -0.27 26.06
CA HIS A 347 -10.69 -0.89 26.69
C HIS A 347 -10.34 -1.92 27.75
N LEU A 348 -9.14 -2.54 27.68
CA LEU A 348 -8.72 -3.56 28.64
C LEU A 348 -7.95 -2.98 29.84
N ASP A 349 -7.17 -1.90 29.64
CA ASP A 349 -6.42 -1.20 30.68
C ASP A 349 -6.49 0.33 30.46
N PRO A 350 -7.68 0.97 30.64
CA PRO A 350 -7.87 2.39 30.39
C PRO A 350 -6.93 3.32 31.16
N PRO A 351 -6.53 3.03 32.43
CA PRO A 351 -5.55 3.86 33.13
C PRO A 351 -4.20 3.91 32.42
N ALA A 352 -3.63 2.77 32.06
CA ALA A 352 -2.36 2.70 31.32
C ALA A 352 -2.47 3.34 29.92
N ALA A 353 -3.60 3.12 29.24
CA ALA A 353 -3.87 3.76 27.95
C ALA A 353 -3.91 5.29 28.05
N THR A 354 -4.56 5.84 29.07
CA THR A 354 -4.64 7.29 29.31
C THR A 354 -3.25 7.89 29.56
N GLU A 355 -2.41 7.22 30.34
CA GLU A 355 -1.03 7.63 30.59
C GLU A 355 -0.21 7.60 29.29
N THR A 356 -0.35 6.54 28.51
CA THR A 356 0.33 6.40 27.20
C THR A 356 -0.09 7.51 26.23
N ILE A 357 -1.38 7.82 26.15
CA ILE A 357 -1.88 8.95 25.34
C ILE A 357 -1.25 10.27 25.80
N ALA A 358 -1.24 10.55 27.10
CA ALA A 358 -0.63 11.76 27.64
C ALA A 358 0.86 11.87 27.29
N ARG A 359 1.60 10.76 27.32
CA ARG A 359 3.00 10.71 26.85
C ARG A 359 3.11 11.04 25.38
N PHE A 360 2.31 10.43 24.49
CA PHE A 360 2.30 10.76 23.06
C PHE A 360 2.03 12.25 22.82
N LEU A 361 0.99 12.81 23.44
CA LEU A 361 0.65 14.22 23.30
C LEU A 361 1.82 15.14 23.71
N SER A 362 2.51 14.80 24.81
CA SER A 362 3.69 15.54 25.28
C SER A 362 4.86 15.43 24.29
N LEU A 363 5.13 14.25 23.76
CA LEU A 363 6.22 14.02 22.81
C LEU A 363 5.95 14.70 21.46
N ILE A 364 4.70 14.63 20.96
CA ILE A 364 4.30 15.33 19.73
C ILE A 364 4.46 16.84 19.92
N ALA A 365 3.97 17.42 21.02
CA ALA A 365 4.14 18.84 21.29
C ALA A 365 5.62 19.26 21.40
N ARG A 366 6.48 18.38 21.93
CA ARG A 366 7.92 18.63 22.05
C ARG A 366 8.64 18.59 20.71
N TYR A 367 8.34 17.63 19.84
CA TYR A 367 9.09 17.37 18.61
C TYR A 367 8.42 17.97 17.36
N ASP A 368 7.13 18.33 17.42
CA ASP A 368 6.41 19.18 16.46
C ASP A 368 5.94 20.49 17.15
N PRO A 369 6.88 21.38 17.55
CA PRO A 369 6.54 22.56 18.35
C PRO A 369 5.67 23.59 17.60
N HIS A 370 5.54 23.43 16.31
CA HIS A 370 4.72 24.27 15.45
C HIS A 370 3.33 23.69 15.18
N HIS A 371 3.02 22.53 15.76
CA HIS A 371 1.73 21.84 15.62
C HIS A 371 1.32 21.67 14.15
N ARG A 372 2.24 21.18 13.34
CA ARG A 372 2.04 21.00 11.89
C ARG A 372 0.96 19.99 11.55
N ALA A 373 0.73 19.02 12.42
CA ALA A 373 -0.33 18.02 12.32
C ALA A 373 -0.84 17.65 13.72
N PRO A 374 -2.16 17.50 13.92
CA PRO A 374 -2.73 17.05 15.19
C PRO A 374 -2.55 15.54 15.37
N PRO A 375 -2.56 15.06 16.64
CA PRO A 375 -2.64 13.64 16.94
C PRO A 375 -4.04 13.09 16.66
N THR A 376 -4.09 11.80 16.28
CA THR A 376 -5.32 11.01 16.14
C THR A 376 -5.11 9.59 16.66
N LEU A 377 -6.19 8.87 16.95
CA LEU A 377 -6.19 7.44 17.28
C LEU A 377 -7.24 6.72 16.44
N CYS A 378 -6.84 5.61 15.80
CA CYS A 378 -7.70 4.77 14.97
C CYS A 378 -8.19 3.56 15.76
N SER A 379 -9.50 3.31 15.82
CA SER A 379 -10.03 2.25 16.67
C SER A 379 -11.31 1.61 16.15
N ASN A 380 -11.39 0.29 16.31
CA ASN A 380 -12.63 -0.50 16.19
C ASN A 380 -13.37 -0.68 17.54
N TYR A 381 -12.82 -0.10 18.64
CA TYR A 381 -13.36 -0.23 20.00
C TYR A 381 -14.20 0.97 20.47
N LEU A 382 -14.60 1.88 19.56
CA LEU A 382 -15.33 3.10 19.90
C LEU A 382 -16.77 2.87 20.40
N ASN A 383 -17.30 1.66 20.28
CA ASN A 383 -18.53 1.22 20.93
C ASN A 383 -18.36 1.02 22.46
N TRP A 384 -17.12 0.98 22.98
CA TRP A 384 -16.81 0.80 24.40
C TRP A 384 -16.58 2.14 25.09
N GLU A 385 -17.26 2.37 26.21
CA GLU A 385 -17.15 3.62 26.97
C GLU A 385 -15.72 3.91 27.44
N ASN A 386 -14.97 2.89 27.83
CA ASN A 386 -13.56 3.02 28.21
C ASN A 386 -12.73 3.66 27.09
N THR A 387 -12.84 3.15 25.87
CA THR A 387 -12.14 3.73 24.71
C THR A 387 -12.60 5.16 24.44
N GLN A 388 -13.91 5.42 24.52
CA GLN A 388 -14.46 6.78 24.35
C GLN A 388 -13.87 7.76 25.37
N GLN A 389 -13.65 7.34 26.62
CA GLN A 389 -13.02 8.18 27.65
C GLN A 389 -11.52 8.41 27.34
N CYS A 390 -10.82 7.38 26.92
CA CYS A 390 -9.38 7.48 26.57
C CYS A 390 -9.12 8.48 25.45
N VAL A 391 -9.97 8.53 24.39
CA VAL A 391 -9.74 9.38 23.22
C VAL A 391 -10.17 10.84 23.41
N LYS A 392 -10.88 11.19 24.47
CA LYS A 392 -11.34 12.57 24.74
C LYS A 392 -10.24 13.64 24.64
N PRO A 393 -9.03 13.44 25.15
CA PRO A 393 -7.98 14.46 25.05
C PRO A 393 -7.47 14.69 23.61
N ILE A 394 -7.72 13.74 22.70
CA ILE A 394 -7.31 13.79 21.29
C ILE A 394 -8.37 14.52 20.47
N ALA A 395 -9.63 14.20 20.69
CA ALA A 395 -10.82 14.73 20.01
C ALA A 395 -10.85 14.58 18.47
N LEU A 396 -9.78 14.10 17.84
CA LEU A 396 -9.70 13.73 16.43
C LEU A 396 -9.66 12.20 16.34
N VAL A 397 -10.76 11.57 15.93
CA VAL A 397 -10.99 10.14 16.16
C VAL A 397 -11.25 9.40 14.86
N GLY A 398 -10.41 8.39 14.60
CA GLY A 398 -10.54 7.47 13.47
C GLY A 398 -11.38 6.23 13.85
N TYR A 399 -12.34 5.91 13.00
CA TYR A 399 -13.24 4.78 13.18
C TYR A 399 -12.88 3.65 12.21
N ASN A 400 -12.49 2.49 12.76
CA ASN A 400 -12.38 1.28 11.97
C ASN A 400 -13.74 0.58 11.97
N TYR A 401 -14.37 0.48 10.78
CA TYR A 401 -15.66 -0.17 10.55
C TYR A 401 -16.81 0.34 11.45
N GLY A 402 -16.70 1.56 11.95
CA GLY A 402 -17.60 2.14 12.95
C GLY A 402 -18.54 3.21 12.42
N ALA A 403 -18.84 3.25 11.12
CA ALA A 403 -19.68 4.30 10.50
C ALA A 403 -21.08 4.42 11.13
N SER A 404 -21.64 3.32 11.64
CA SER A 404 -22.94 3.30 12.35
C SER A 404 -22.96 4.16 13.62
N LEU A 405 -21.79 4.49 14.19
CA LEU A 405 -21.66 5.28 15.41
C LEU A 405 -21.57 6.79 15.13
N TYR A 406 -21.32 7.22 13.90
CA TYR A 406 -21.03 8.62 13.56
C TYR A 406 -22.11 9.59 14.06
N ALA A 407 -23.38 9.36 13.70
CA ALA A 407 -24.48 10.24 14.07
C ALA A 407 -24.73 10.31 15.58
N GLU A 408 -24.52 9.21 16.31
CA GLU A 408 -24.62 9.19 17.76
C GLU A 408 -23.47 9.95 18.40
N HIS A 409 -22.23 9.65 18.01
CA HIS A 409 -21.03 10.24 18.60
C HIS A 409 -20.88 11.72 18.27
N HIS A 410 -21.25 12.16 17.07
CA HIS A 410 -21.28 13.57 16.70
C HIS A 410 -22.24 14.39 17.60
N ARG A 411 -23.41 13.83 17.95
CA ARG A 411 -24.34 14.47 18.92
C ARG A 411 -23.84 14.40 20.36
N ARG A 412 -23.23 13.28 20.77
CA ARG A 412 -22.80 13.04 22.16
C ARG A 412 -21.52 13.78 22.49
N TYR A 413 -20.65 13.95 21.51
CA TYR A 413 -19.33 14.57 21.62
C TYR A 413 -19.17 15.64 20.55
N PRO A 414 -19.78 16.82 20.71
CA PRO A 414 -19.83 17.85 19.66
C PRO A 414 -18.44 18.40 19.26
N ASP A 415 -17.44 18.24 20.11
CA ASP A 415 -16.06 18.66 19.84
C ASP A 415 -15.25 17.58 19.08
N TRP A 416 -15.82 16.38 18.88
CA TRP A 416 -15.10 15.32 18.18
C TRP A 416 -15.12 15.53 16.68
N VAL A 417 -13.93 15.50 16.11
CA VAL A 417 -13.70 15.42 14.67
C VAL A 417 -13.63 13.96 14.27
N ILE A 418 -14.50 13.54 13.35
CA ILE A 418 -14.74 12.14 13.01
C ILE A 418 -14.29 11.81 11.60
N TYR A 419 -13.66 10.66 11.41
CA TYR A 419 -13.37 10.10 10.08
C TYR A 419 -13.34 8.57 10.10
N GLY A 420 -13.53 7.95 8.93
CA GLY A 420 -13.31 6.51 8.75
C GLY A 420 -11.84 6.22 8.56
N SER A 421 -11.18 5.65 9.56
CA SER A 421 -9.77 5.26 9.44
C SER A 421 -9.58 3.91 8.75
N GLU A 422 -10.59 3.03 8.83
CA GLU A 422 -10.74 1.83 8.00
C GLU A 422 -12.20 1.61 7.65
N THR A 423 -12.49 1.48 6.36
CA THR A 423 -13.83 1.19 5.85
C THR A 423 -13.76 0.13 4.76
N CYS A 424 -14.89 -0.41 4.34
CA CYS A 424 -15.08 -1.41 3.28
C CYS A 424 -14.61 -2.81 3.66
N ALA A 425 -13.35 -3.15 3.61
CA ALA A 425 -12.78 -4.50 3.85
C ALA A 425 -13.49 -5.61 3.04
N THR A 426 -13.65 -5.40 1.74
CA THR A 426 -14.29 -6.37 0.84
C THR A 426 -13.25 -7.22 0.12
N VAL A 427 -13.54 -8.52 -0.05
CA VAL A 427 -12.61 -9.46 -0.67
C VAL A 427 -13.01 -9.75 -2.12
N GLN A 428 -12.05 -9.61 -3.03
CA GLN A 428 -12.21 -9.92 -4.45
C GLN A 428 -10.88 -10.41 -5.03
N SER A 429 -10.93 -11.54 -5.75
CA SER A 429 -9.85 -11.99 -6.64
C SER A 429 -10.02 -11.33 -8.01
N ARG A 430 -8.93 -10.85 -8.60
CA ARG A 430 -8.98 -10.20 -9.90
C ARG A 430 -9.45 -11.16 -11.00
N GLY A 431 -10.52 -10.76 -11.71
CA GLY A 431 -11.06 -11.51 -12.86
C GLY A 431 -11.70 -12.85 -12.53
N ILE A 432 -12.03 -13.10 -11.25
CA ILE A 432 -12.76 -14.31 -10.80
C ILE A 432 -14.18 -13.92 -10.42
N TYR A 433 -15.14 -14.69 -10.92
CA TYR A 433 -16.56 -14.42 -10.75
C TYR A 433 -17.33 -15.68 -10.39
N HIS A 434 -18.10 -15.62 -9.29
CA HIS A 434 -19.05 -16.66 -8.89
C HIS A 434 -20.45 -16.08 -8.99
N PHE A 435 -21.33 -16.78 -9.68
CA PHE A 435 -22.70 -16.29 -9.94
C PHE A 435 -23.73 -16.98 -9.03
N PRO A 436 -24.82 -16.31 -8.65
CA PRO A 436 -25.14 -14.91 -8.94
C PRO A 436 -24.39 -13.93 -8.02
N PHE A 437 -24.14 -12.70 -8.50
CA PHE A 437 -23.47 -11.64 -7.71
C PHE A 437 -24.22 -11.23 -6.44
N SER A 438 -25.48 -11.63 -6.29
CA SER A 438 -26.24 -11.44 -5.06
C SER A 438 -25.76 -12.32 -3.91
N LEU A 439 -24.98 -13.37 -4.18
CA LEU A 439 -24.36 -14.25 -3.19
C LEU A 439 -22.87 -13.91 -3.08
N PRO A 440 -22.43 -13.20 -2.02
CA PRO A 440 -21.03 -12.88 -1.85
C PRO A 440 -20.23 -14.15 -1.54
N THR A 441 -19.30 -14.51 -2.42
CA THR A 441 -18.38 -15.63 -2.22
C THR A 441 -17.10 -15.13 -1.56
N LEU A 442 -16.95 -15.43 -0.27
CA LEU A 442 -15.78 -15.06 0.52
C LEU A 442 -14.61 -16.03 0.31
N SER A 443 -14.92 -17.28 0.02
CA SER A 443 -13.95 -18.32 -0.37
C SER A 443 -14.71 -19.49 -0.99
N ASP A 444 -14.16 -20.10 -2.04
CA ASP A 444 -14.72 -21.28 -2.70
C ASP A 444 -13.64 -22.38 -2.82
N ASP A 445 -13.99 -23.51 -3.44
CA ASP A 445 -13.09 -24.65 -3.62
C ASP A 445 -11.81 -24.28 -4.41
N ASP A 446 -11.90 -23.28 -5.29
CA ASP A 446 -10.75 -22.68 -5.99
C ASP A 446 -9.91 -21.75 -5.14
N LYS A 447 -10.27 -21.52 -3.87
CA LYS A 447 -9.65 -20.60 -2.91
C LYS A 447 -9.69 -19.13 -3.36
N GLN A 448 -10.61 -18.77 -4.23
CA GLN A 448 -10.79 -17.43 -4.75
C GLN A 448 -12.05 -16.78 -4.17
N CYS A 449 -12.11 -15.45 -4.26
CA CYS A 449 -13.16 -14.62 -3.67
C CYS A 449 -13.87 -13.80 -4.76
N SER A 450 -15.17 -13.62 -4.63
CA SER A 450 -15.95 -12.68 -5.47
C SER A 450 -17.10 -12.04 -4.69
N ALA A 451 -16.77 -11.34 -3.62
CA ALA A 451 -17.75 -10.61 -2.80
C ALA A 451 -18.25 -9.33 -3.47
N LEU A 452 -17.54 -8.78 -4.45
CA LEU A 452 -17.91 -7.61 -5.29
C LEU A 452 -18.46 -6.42 -4.48
N GLY A 453 -17.87 -6.15 -3.33
CA GLY A 453 -18.31 -5.08 -2.45
C GLY A 453 -19.40 -5.46 -1.44
N ASN A 454 -19.89 -6.68 -1.45
CA ASN A 454 -20.92 -7.15 -0.52
C ASN A 454 -20.36 -7.94 0.67
N GLY A 455 -19.10 -7.72 1.01
CA GLY A 455 -18.44 -8.38 2.13
C GLY A 455 -18.95 -7.91 3.49
N ILE A 456 -20.24 -8.15 3.78
CA ILE A 456 -20.78 -7.90 5.12
C ILE A 456 -20.19 -8.94 6.05
N THR A 457 -19.33 -8.51 6.96
CA THR A 457 -18.79 -9.35 8.02
C THR A 457 -19.53 -9.11 9.33
N SER A 458 -19.40 -10.05 10.28
CA SER A 458 -19.92 -9.86 11.63
C SER A 458 -19.28 -8.71 12.41
N TRP A 459 -18.18 -8.13 11.88
CA TRP A 459 -17.47 -7.02 12.52
C TRP A 459 -18.03 -5.65 12.16
N GLY A 460 -19.03 -5.57 11.27
CA GLY A 460 -19.63 -4.31 10.86
C GLY A 460 -19.02 -3.70 9.60
N THR A 461 -18.27 -4.50 8.80
CA THR A 461 -17.90 -4.04 7.46
C THR A 461 -19.16 -3.88 6.61
N ALA A 462 -19.21 -2.79 5.86
CA ALA A 462 -20.29 -2.48 4.95
C ALA A 462 -19.85 -2.74 3.49
N SER A 463 -20.82 -2.84 2.58
CA SER A 463 -20.51 -2.84 1.14
C SER A 463 -19.84 -1.54 0.73
N ILE A 464 -19.15 -1.53 -0.42
CA ILE A 464 -18.53 -0.32 -0.96
C ILE A 464 -19.59 0.76 -1.19
N GLU A 465 -20.74 0.40 -1.76
CA GLU A 465 -21.85 1.31 -2.01
C GLU A 465 -22.37 1.95 -0.72
N GLU A 466 -22.45 1.18 0.37
CA GLU A 466 -22.84 1.69 1.69
C GLU A 466 -21.79 2.64 2.25
N CYS A 467 -20.50 2.32 2.15
CA CYS A 467 -19.42 3.21 2.58
C CYS A 467 -19.44 4.54 1.81
N LEU A 468 -19.66 4.50 0.50
CA LEU A 468 -19.80 5.70 -0.34
C LEU A 468 -21.05 6.52 0.03
N ARG A 469 -22.17 5.85 0.33
CA ARG A 469 -23.40 6.52 0.78
C ARG A 469 -23.19 7.23 2.13
N VAL A 470 -22.53 6.58 3.08
CA VAL A 470 -22.21 7.19 4.38
C VAL A 470 -21.30 8.40 4.20
N GLU A 471 -20.29 8.32 3.33
CA GLU A 471 -19.41 9.45 3.02
C GLU A 471 -20.19 10.68 2.53
N GLU A 472 -21.16 10.48 1.64
CA GLU A 472 -22.01 11.55 1.09
C GLU A 472 -22.99 12.10 2.14
N GLU A 473 -23.59 11.24 2.97
CA GLU A 473 -24.60 11.62 3.96
C GLU A 473 -24.03 12.22 5.26
N THR A 474 -22.70 12.19 5.46
CA THR A 474 -22.03 12.71 6.66
C THR A 474 -21.08 13.86 6.35
N PRO A 475 -21.58 15.07 6.03
CA PRO A 475 -20.75 16.22 5.65
C PRO A 475 -19.76 16.66 6.75
N TYR A 476 -20.07 16.40 8.02
CA TYR A 476 -19.22 16.67 9.17
C TYR A 476 -18.02 15.71 9.30
N SER A 477 -18.07 14.51 8.71
CA SER A 477 -16.93 13.60 8.67
C SER A 477 -15.83 14.15 7.76
N LEU A 478 -14.56 14.01 8.15
CA LEU A 478 -13.43 14.37 7.28
C LEU A 478 -13.38 13.56 5.97
N GLY A 479 -13.99 12.37 5.94
CA GLY A 479 -13.94 11.39 4.86
C GLY A 479 -13.57 10.00 5.37
N GLN A 480 -12.95 9.19 4.51
CA GLN A 480 -12.64 7.80 4.83
C GLN A 480 -11.29 7.35 4.28
N PHE A 481 -10.74 6.30 4.88
CA PHE A 481 -9.62 5.51 4.37
C PHE A 481 -10.09 4.07 4.19
N ILE A 482 -10.13 3.61 2.94
CA ILE A 482 -10.61 2.26 2.61
C ILE A 482 -9.57 1.20 2.94
N TRP A 483 -10.02 0.03 3.41
CA TRP A 483 -9.19 -1.15 3.66
C TRP A 483 -9.37 -2.16 2.52
N ALA A 484 -8.37 -2.30 1.63
CA ALA A 484 -7.15 -1.53 1.53
C ALA A 484 -6.98 -1.06 0.07
N GLY A 485 -6.01 -0.19 -0.20
CA GLY A 485 -5.75 0.26 -1.58
C GLY A 485 -5.28 -0.88 -2.49
N ILE A 486 -4.36 -1.70 -1.99
CA ILE A 486 -3.69 -2.78 -2.72
C ILE A 486 -3.73 -4.04 -1.86
N ASP A 487 -3.82 -5.23 -2.47
CA ASP A 487 -3.58 -6.48 -1.79
C ASP A 487 -2.19 -6.49 -1.18
N TYR A 488 -2.05 -7.06 -0.01
CA TYR A 488 -0.80 -7.10 0.72
C TYR A 488 -0.46 -8.52 1.17
N LEU A 489 0.83 -8.77 1.33
CA LEU A 489 1.34 -10.05 1.80
C LEU A 489 1.11 -10.23 3.30
N GLY A 490 1.07 -11.49 3.75
CA GLY A 490 0.98 -11.86 5.17
C GLY A 490 -0.44 -12.08 5.60
N GLU A 491 -1.29 -11.40 6.03
CA GLU A 491 -2.63 -11.61 6.58
C GLU A 491 -3.56 -12.40 5.62
N PRO A 492 -3.47 -13.73 5.56
CA PRO A 492 -4.13 -14.52 4.54
C PRO A 492 -5.65 -14.45 4.66
N THR A 493 -6.28 -14.10 3.54
CA THR A 493 -7.73 -14.03 3.40
C THR A 493 -8.10 -14.42 1.97
N PRO A 494 -8.66 -15.61 1.72
CA PRO A 494 -8.90 -16.71 2.67
C PRO A 494 -7.63 -17.36 3.21
N TYR A 495 -7.74 -18.15 4.29
CA TYR A 495 -6.59 -18.71 5.04
C TYR A 495 -5.62 -19.62 4.27
N HIS A 496 -5.90 -19.98 3.03
CA HIS A 496 -5.05 -20.81 2.18
C HIS A 496 -4.16 -20.01 1.23
N THR A 497 -4.02 -18.71 1.46
CA THR A 497 -3.30 -17.76 0.62
C THR A 497 -2.05 -17.23 1.30
N LYS A 498 -1.15 -16.62 0.54
CA LYS A 498 0.05 -15.93 1.06
C LYS A 498 -0.21 -14.49 1.49
N GLY A 499 -1.38 -13.94 1.15
CA GLY A 499 -1.74 -12.55 1.41
C GLY A 499 -3.25 -12.33 1.35
N SER A 500 -3.67 -11.08 1.41
CA SER A 500 -5.07 -10.66 1.42
C SER A 500 -5.65 -10.53 0.01
N TYR A 501 -6.98 -10.55 -0.08
CA TYR A 501 -7.76 -10.11 -1.24
C TYR A 501 -8.55 -8.81 -0.98
N LEU A 502 -8.13 -8.04 0.03
CA LEU A 502 -8.84 -6.85 0.53
C LEU A 502 -8.53 -5.58 -0.29
N GLY A 503 -7.49 -5.62 -1.12
CA GLY A 503 -7.12 -4.50 -1.98
C GLY A 503 -8.06 -4.30 -3.17
N HIS A 504 -8.07 -3.08 -3.70
CA HIS A 504 -8.76 -2.72 -4.95
C HIS A 504 -7.88 -2.86 -6.18
N ALA A 505 -6.59 -3.10 -5.99
CA ALA A 505 -5.66 -3.67 -6.97
C ALA A 505 -4.97 -4.88 -6.32
N ASP A 506 -4.49 -5.83 -7.14
CA ASP A 506 -3.72 -6.97 -6.66
C ASP A 506 -2.24 -6.58 -6.37
N THR A 507 -1.43 -7.54 -5.88
CA THR A 507 -0.01 -7.31 -5.55
C THR A 507 0.84 -6.90 -6.76
N ALA A 508 0.44 -7.28 -7.97
CA ALA A 508 1.07 -6.87 -9.24
C ALA A 508 0.62 -5.48 -9.71
N LEU A 509 -0.26 -4.81 -8.95
CA LEU A 509 -0.90 -3.53 -9.25
C LEU A 509 -1.84 -3.58 -10.47
N PHE A 510 -2.48 -4.71 -10.71
CA PHE A 510 -3.56 -4.80 -11.69
C PHE A 510 -4.89 -4.44 -11.00
N PRO A 511 -5.63 -3.43 -11.52
CA PRO A 511 -6.91 -3.03 -10.94
C PRO A 511 -7.93 -4.18 -10.92
N LYS A 512 -8.68 -4.30 -9.82
CA LYS A 512 -9.87 -5.13 -9.69
C LYS A 512 -11.12 -4.32 -10.08
N ASP A 513 -12.27 -4.97 -10.21
CA ASP A 513 -13.51 -4.25 -10.58
C ASP A 513 -13.87 -3.18 -9.56
N SER A 514 -13.67 -3.44 -8.27
CA SER A 514 -13.91 -2.49 -7.18
C SER A 514 -13.07 -1.21 -7.26
N TYR A 515 -11.88 -1.24 -7.85
CA TYR A 515 -11.09 -0.04 -8.16
C TYR A 515 -11.90 0.94 -9.04
N HIS A 516 -12.60 0.42 -10.03
CA HIS A 516 -13.39 1.23 -10.95
C HIS A 516 -14.67 1.79 -10.31
N LEU A 517 -15.20 1.13 -9.27
CA LEU A 517 -16.30 1.68 -8.48
C LEU A 517 -15.85 2.92 -7.69
N PHE A 518 -14.70 2.84 -6.99
CA PHE A 518 -14.14 4.01 -6.32
C PHE A 518 -13.76 5.10 -7.33
N ARG A 519 -13.20 4.73 -8.46
CA ARG A 519 -12.90 5.69 -9.53
C ARG A 519 -14.17 6.41 -10.01
N ALA A 520 -15.28 5.71 -10.16
CA ALA A 520 -16.57 6.33 -10.51
C ALA A 520 -17.08 7.29 -9.44
N ALA A 521 -16.89 6.98 -8.16
CA ALA A 521 -17.32 7.82 -7.04
C ALA A 521 -16.40 9.02 -6.78
N TRP A 522 -15.09 8.85 -6.99
CA TRP A 522 -14.08 9.83 -6.57
C TRP A 522 -13.59 10.77 -7.68
N ARG A 523 -13.80 10.40 -8.95
CA ARG A 523 -13.38 11.21 -10.11
C ARG A 523 -14.55 11.93 -10.75
N SER A 524 -14.28 13.09 -11.35
CA SER A 524 -15.27 13.86 -12.11
C SER A 524 -15.30 13.50 -13.59
N GLU A 525 -14.22 12.99 -14.15
CA GLU A 525 -14.15 12.54 -15.52
C GLU A 525 -15.06 11.32 -15.76
N PRO A 526 -15.61 11.14 -16.97
CA PRO A 526 -16.44 9.98 -17.27
C PRO A 526 -15.75 8.65 -16.99
N VAL A 527 -16.36 7.82 -16.16
CA VAL A 527 -15.94 6.46 -15.86
C VAL A 527 -17.01 5.49 -16.34
N LEU A 528 -16.59 4.47 -17.07
CA LEU A 528 -17.44 3.37 -17.52
C LEU A 528 -16.62 2.08 -17.54
N HIS A 529 -16.95 1.16 -16.64
CA HIS A 529 -16.32 -0.15 -16.51
C HIS A 529 -17.35 -1.25 -16.63
N LEU A 530 -17.09 -2.23 -17.51
CA LEU A 530 -17.98 -3.35 -17.84
C LEU A 530 -17.28 -4.65 -17.46
N PHE A 531 -17.94 -5.52 -16.71
CA PHE A 531 -17.46 -6.85 -16.33
C PHE A 531 -18.62 -7.85 -16.16
N PRO A 532 -18.34 -9.15 -16.20
CA PRO A 532 -17.06 -9.84 -16.34
C PRO A 532 -16.51 -9.81 -17.77
N SER A 533 -15.37 -10.49 -17.99
CA SER A 533 -14.93 -10.87 -19.33
C SER A 533 -16.00 -11.71 -20.03
N TRP A 534 -16.05 -11.70 -21.39
CA TRP A 534 -17.17 -12.30 -22.11
C TRP A 534 -16.77 -13.63 -22.75
N ASP A 535 -16.62 -14.70 -21.91
CA ASP A 535 -16.31 -16.06 -22.36
C ASP A 535 -16.84 -17.12 -21.38
N PHE A 536 -18.07 -17.61 -21.62
CA PHE A 536 -18.80 -18.58 -20.80
C PHE A 536 -19.35 -19.73 -21.63
N ASN A 537 -20.13 -20.65 -21.02
CA ASN A 537 -20.86 -21.68 -21.75
C ASN A 537 -22.08 -21.07 -22.44
N ASP A 538 -22.39 -21.53 -23.67
CA ASP A 538 -23.55 -21.03 -24.41
C ASP A 538 -24.86 -21.29 -23.63
N GLY A 539 -25.64 -20.21 -23.43
CA GLY A 539 -26.86 -20.24 -22.62
C GLY A 539 -26.67 -20.20 -21.09
N GLU A 540 -25.44 -20.17 -20.58
CA GLU A 540 -25.15 -19.95 -19.16
C GLU A 540 -25.66 -18.56 -18.74
N VAL A 541 -26.34 -18.47 -17.59
CA VAL A 541 -26.82 -17.19 -17.08
C VAL A 541 -25.68 -16.49 -16.35
N VAL A 542 -25.30 -15.34 -16.87
CA VAL A 542 -24.19 -14.53 -16.38
C VAL A 542 -24.70 -13.20 -15.84
N ASP A 543 -24.29 -12.83 -14.66
CA ASP A 543 -24.50 -11.49 -14.15
C ASP A 543 -23.44 -10.56 -14.74
N VAL A 544 -23.90 -9.60 -15.53
CA VAL A 544 -23.10 -8.54 -16.13
C VAL A 544 -23.30 -7.27 -15.34
N ARG A 545 -22.19 -6.64 -14.89
CA ARG A 545 -22.25 -5.42 -14.10
C ARG A 545 -21.46 -4.29 -14.76
N VAL A 546 -21.97 -3.08 -14.56
CA VAL A 546 -21.34 -1.83 -15.01
C VAL A 546 -21.13 -0.93 -13.82
N TYR A 547 -19.93 -0.35 -13.69
CA TYR A 547 -19.65 0.77 -12.80
C TYR A 547 -19.47 2.05 -13.59
N SER A 548 -20.17 3.12 -13.19
CA SER A 548 -20.11 4.42 -13.89
C SER A 548 -20.59 5.58 -13.02
N ASN A 549 -20.04 6.78 -13.25
CA ASN A 549 -20.52 8.05 -12.71
C ASN A 549 -21.48 8.79 -13.65
N ALA A 550 -21.94 8.15 -14.71
CA ALA A 550 -22.93 8.70 -15.63
C ALA A 550 -24.34 8.75 -15.00
N HIS A 551 -25.26 9.50 -15.60
CA HIS A 551 -26.66 9.52 -15.17
C HIS A 551 -27.35 8.18 -15.39
N SER A 552 -27.11 7.54 -16.56
CA SER A 552 -27.68 6.23 -16.89
C SER A 552 -26.73 5.43 -17.77
N VAL A 553 -26.90 4.09 -17.74
CA VAL A 553 -26.15 3.14 -18.57
C VAL A 553 -27.11 2.18 -19.26
N GLU A 554 -26.75 1.71 -20.44
CA GLU A 554 -27.50 0.76 -21.25
C GLU A 554 -26.58 -0.35 -21.72
N LEU A 555 -27.04 -1.60 -21.61
CA LEU A 555 -26.30 -2.80 -22.02
C LEU A 555 -26.81 -3.32 -23.35
N PHE A 556 -25.91 -3.79 -24.18
CA PHE A 556 -26.18 -4.45 -25.46
C PHE A 556 -25.45 -5.78 -25.54
N VAL A 557 -26.10 -6.81 -26.10
CA VAL A 557 -25.51 -8.12 -26.42
C VAL A 557 -25.67 -8.34 -27.90
N ASN A 558 -24.55 -8.46 -28.65
CA ASN A 558 -24.55 -8.58 -30.09
C ASN A 558 -25.40 -7.48 -30.80
N GLY A 559 -25.35 -6.26 -30.25
CA GLY A 559 -26.13 -5.12 -30.77
C GLY A 559 -27.59 -5.05 -30.30
N GLU A 560 -28.08 -6.05 -29.59
CA GLU A 560 -29.45 -6.11 -29.04
C GLU A 560 -29.49 -5.50 -27.65
N GLY A 561 -30.30 -4.46 -27.43
CA GLY A 561 -30.42 -3.75 -26.14
C GLY A 561 -31.03 -4.64 -25.05
N GLN A 562 -30.41 -4.66 -23.89
CA GLN A 562 -30.84 -5.39 -22.70
C GLN A 562 -31.53 -4.49 -21.65
N GLY A 563 -31.76 -3.23 -22.02
CA GLY A 563 -32.38 -2.22 -21.17
C GLY A 563 -31.40 -1.21 -20.60
N ARG A 564 -31.98 -0.05 -20.20
CA ARG A 564 -31.29 1.07 -19.62
C ARG A 564 -31.59 1.19 -18.13
N VAL A 565 -30.58 1.50 -17.33
CA VAL A 565 -30.69 1.71 -15.87
C VAL A 565 -30.21 3.11 -15.53
N THR A 566 -31.00 3.85 -14.75
CA THR A 566 -30.57 5.13 -14.17
C THR A 566 -29.76 4.84 -12.91
N LEU A 567 -28.54 5.37 -12.86
CA LEU A 567 -27.64 5.21 -11.72
C LEU A 567 -27.96 6.25 -10.64
N GLY A 568 -27.73 5.88 -9.40
CA GLY A 568 -27.74 6.76 -8.24
C GLY A 568 -26.39 6.74 -7.56
N LEU A 569 -26.37 6.90 -6.24
CA LEU A 569 -25.15 6.83 -5.42
C LEU A 569 -24.54 5.40 -5.34
N SER A 570 -25.20 4.38 -5.91
CA SER A 570 -24.60 3.04 -6.04
C SER A 570 -23.52 2.98 -7.12
N TYR A 571 -23.55 3.92 -8.08
CA TYR A 571 -22.63 3.93 -9.23
C TYR A 571 -22.63 2.62 -10.03
N SER A 572 -23.60 1.76 -9.87
CA SER A 572 -23.63 0.40 -10.42
C SER A 572 -24.97 0.01 -11.03
N ALA A 573 -24.93 -0.84 -12.06
CA ALA A 573 -26.10 -1.50 -12.65
C ALA A 573 -25.73 -2.96 -12.98
N THR A 574 -26.68 -3.89 -12.78
CA THR A 574 -26.47 -5.32 -13.03
C THR A 574 -27.60 -5.90 -13.87
N TRP A 575 -27.24 -6.76 -14.81
CA TRP A 575 -28.17 -7.54 -15.66
C TRP A 575 -27.81 -9.02 -15.55
N SER A 576 -28.80 -9.90 -15.42
CA SER A 576 -28.62 -11.35 -15.49
C SER A 576 -29.08 -11.81 -16.88
N ILE A 577 -28.15 -12.23 -17.73
CA ILE A 577 -28.40 -12.54 -19.14
C ILE A 577 -27.79 -13.88 -19.54
N PRO A 578 -28.45 -14.64 -20.45
CA PRO A 578 -27.83 -15.84 -21.00
C PRO A 578 -26.67 -15.48 -21.93
N TYR A 579 -25.52 -16.11 -21.69
CA TYR A 579 -24.35 -15.93 -22.56
C TYR A 579 -24.67 -16.36 -24.00
N ARG A 580 -24.24 -15.54 -24.93
CA ARG A 580 -24.18 -15.82 -26.37
C ARG A 580 -22.82 -15.31 -26.87
N ARG A 581 -22.07 -16.16 -27.57
CA ARG A 581 -20.79 -15.77 -28.13
C ARG A 581 -20.93 -14.51 -29.01
N GLY A 582 -19.96 -13.60 -28.92
CA GLY A 582 -19.96 -12.32 -29.62
C GLY A 582 -19.53 -11.19 -28.74
N THR A 583 -20.30 -10.12 -28.67
CA THR A 583 -19.94 -8.89 -27.97
C THR A 583 -20.96 -8.50 -26.90
N ILE A 584 -20.46 -7.95 -25.79
CA ILE A 584 -21.27 -7.11 -24.90
C ILE A 584 -20.72 -5.69 -24.92
N GLU A 585 -21.61 -4.70 -24.94
CA GLU A 585 -21.28 -3.29 -24.96
C GLU A 585 -22.10 -2.55 -23.90
N ALA A 586 -21.46 -1.71 -23.10
CA ALA A 586 -22.15 -0.77 -22.24
C ALA A 586 -21.96 0.64 -22.81
N ARG A 587 -23.04 1.43 -22.78
CA ARG A 587 -23.04 2.86 -23.16
C ARG A 587 -23.54 3.69 -22.01
N SER A 588 -22.87 4.78 -21.71
CA SER A 588 -23.26 5.70 -20.65
C SER A 588 -23.78 7.03 -21.22
N TYR A 589 -24.73 7.63 -20.48
CA TYR A 589 -25.45 8.82 -20.93
C TYR A 589 -25.54 9.85 -19.80
N ASP A 590 -25.50 11.11 -20.17
CA ASP A 590 -25.74 12.24 -19.28
C ASP A 590 -27.25 12.47 -19.00
N ARG A 591 -27.55 13.51 -18.20
CA ARG A 591 -28.94 13.89 -17.89
C ARG A 591 -29.70 14.41 -19.11
N ALA A 592 -29.01 14.91 -20.14
CA ALA A 592 -29.61 15.35 -21.41
C ALA A 592 -29.80 14.19 -22.40
N ASN A 593 -29.49 12.95 -21.98
CA ASN A 593 -29.56 11.75 -22.81
C ASN A 593 -28.53 11.73 -23.96
N ALA A 594 -27.45 12.50 -23.86
CA ALA A 594 -26.31 12.38 -24.76
C ALA A 594 -25.38 11.24 -24.32
N GLN A 595 -24.93 10.42 -25.26
CA GLN A 595 -23.93 9.38 -24.97
C GLN A 595 -22.59 10.04 -24.66
N ILE A 596 -21.98 9.67 -23.52
CA ILE A 596 -20.70 10.23 -23.05
C ILE A 596 -19.54 9.24 -23.15
N ALA A 597 -19.83 7.93 -23.07
CA ALA A 597 -18.81 6.89 -23.25
C ALA A 597 -19.43 5.57 -23.73
N SER A 598 -18.59 4.70 -24.30
CA SER A 598 -18.91 3.29 -24.53
C SER A 598 -17.71 2.41 -24.24
N VAL A 599 -17.97 1.18 -23.81
CA VAL A 599 -16.98 0.13 -23.58
C VAL A 599 -17.53 -1.19 -24.09
N GLN A 600 -16.70 -1.97 -24.77
CA GLN A 600 -17.07 -3.26 -25.33
C GLN A 600 -16.12 -4.35 -24.84
N ARG A 601 -16.69 -5.55 -24.62
CA ARG A 601 -15.94 -6.79 -24.44
C ARG A 601 -16.38 -7.79 -25.49
N THR A 602 -15.45 -8.60 -25.95
CA THR A 602 -15.69 -9.58 -27.01
C THR A 602 -15.25 -10.96 -26.55
N SER A 603 -16.01 -11.98 -26.93
CA SER A 603 -15.60 -13.37 -26.71
C SER A 603 -14.29 -13.65 -27.43
N PHE A 604 -13.34 -14.21 -26.72
CA PHE A 604 -11.98 -14.46 -27.23
C PHE A 604 -11.76 -15.94 -27.57
N GLY A 605 -10.65 -16.21 -28.25
CA GLY A 605 -10.16 -17.54 -28.63
C GLY A 605 -9.18 -18.11 -27.59
N GLU A 606 -8.38 -19.09 -28.04
CA GLU A 606 -7.25 -19.62 -27.27
C GLU A 606 -6.08 -18.63 -27.27
N ALA A 607 -5.28 -18.69 -26.20
CA ALA A 607 -4.07 -17.88 -26.11
C ALA A 607 -3.01 -18.40 -27.08
N THR A 608 -2.65 -17.62 -28.10
CA THR A 608 -1.67 -17.96 -29.11
C THR A 608 -0.43 -17.08 -29.09
N GLY A 609 -0.48 -16.00 -28.32
CA GLY A 609 0.62 -15.03 -28.19
C GLY A 609 0.58 -14.23 -26.92
N LEU A 610 1.58 -13.36 -26.77
CA LEU A 610 1.72 -12.45 -25.64
C LEU A 610 1.88 -11.01 -26.15
N ALA A 611 1.16 -10.08 -25.55
CA ALA A 611 1.40 -8.65 -25.67
C ALA A 611 2.18 -8.16 -24.44
N ILE A 612 3.19 -7.31 -24.64
CA ILE A 612 4.03 -6.76 -23.57
C ILE A 612 3.89 -5.24 -23.61
N ASN A 613 3.50 -4.67 -22.47
CA ASN A 613 3.47 -3.21 -22.25
C ASN A 613 4.48 -2.84 -21.17
N GLU A 614 5.41 -1.97 -21.51
CA GLU A 614 6.52 -1.56 -20.65
C GLU A 614 6.30 -0.17 -20.06
N GLU A 615 6.41 -0.04 -18.74
CA GLU A 615 6.46 1.21 -18.01
C GLU A 615 7.83 1.33 -17.33
N ARG A 616 8.51 2.48 -17.52
CA ARG A 616 9.81 2.73 -16.92
C ARG A 616 9.72 3.88 -15.91
N ILE A 617 10.18 3.61 -14.69
CA ILE A 617 10.33 4.60 -13.64
C ILE A 617 11.76 4.49 -13.11
N GLY A 618 12.56 5.53 -13.26
CA GLY A 618 13.96 5.51 -12.84
C GLY A 618 14.75 4.36 -13.48
N ASN A 619 15.35 3.50 -12.67
CA ASN A 619 16.12 2.34 -13.11
C ASN A 619 15.29 1.05 -13.20
N LEU A 620 14.01 1.08 -12.80
CA LEU A 620 13.12 -0.07 -12.87
C LEU A 620 12.28 -0.06 -14.14
N LEU A 621 12.10 -1.25 -14.71
CA LEU A 621 11.17 -1.57 -15.79
C LEU A 621 10.06 -2.48 -15.24
N PHE A 622 8.81 -2.06 -15.44
CA PHE A 622 7.61 -2.82 -15.14
C PHE A 622 6.97 -3.25 -16.44
N ALA A 623 7.03 -4.54 -16.75
CA ALA A 623 6.49 -5.10 -18.00
C ALA A 623 5.21 -5.89 -17.70
N THR A 624 4.07 -5.38 -18.15
CA THR A 624 2.80 -6.10 -18.12
C THR A 624 2.74 -7.03 -19.32
N ILE A 625 2.64 -8.34 -19.06
CA ILE A 625 2.53 -9.39 -20.05
C ILE A 625 1.09 -9.89 -20.05
N THR A 626 0.43 -9.84 -21.22
CA THR A 626 -0.98 -10.23 -21.38
C THR A 626 -1.09 -11.31 -22.46
N ALA A 627 -1.83 -12.38 -22.16
CA ALA A 627 -2.15 -13.39 -23.17
C ALA A 627 -3.12 -12.82 -24.21
N VAL A 628 -2.86 -13.11 -25.48
CA VAL A 628 -3.72 -12.71 -26.59
C VAL A 628 -4.03 -13.88 -27.51
N ASP A 629 -5.21 -13.85 -28.14
CA ASP A 629 -5.62 -14.80 -29.18
C ASP A 629 -5.11 -14.41 -30.58
N GLU A 630 -5.48 -15.18 -31.60
CA GLU A 630 -5.10 -14.93 -33.02
C GLU A 630 -5.58 -13.58 -33.56
N GLN A 631 -6.63 -12.99 -32.95
CA GLN A 631 -7.17 -11.68 -33.28
C GLN A 631 -6.55 -10.55 -32.43
N ALA A 632 -5.50 -10.85 -31.66
CA ALA A 632 -4.86 -9.95 -30.69
C ALA A 632 -5.79 -9.43 -29.57
N GLN A 633 -6.86 -10.18 -29.25
CA GLN A 633 -7.72 -9.90 -28.12
C GLN A 633 -7.15 -10.51 -26.84
N ALA A 634 -7.28 -9.81 -25.73
CA ALA A 634 -6.86 -10.32 -24.44
C ALA A 634 -7.66 -11.58 -24.04
N VAL A 635 -6.96 -12.64 -23.70
CA VAL A 635 -7.53 -13.90 -23.19
C VAL A 635 -7.55 -13.82 -21.67
N GLU A 636 -8.61 -13.17 -21.14
CA GLU A 636 -8.68 -12.74 -19.73
C GLU A 636 -8.83 -13.89 -18.71
N ASN A 637 -8.98 -15.12 -19.15
CA ASN A 637 -8.96 -16.33 -18.32
C ASN A 637 -7.76 -17.24 -18.59
N ALA A 638 -6.75 -16.77 -19.35
CA ALA A 638 -5.56 -17.56 -19.63
C ALA A 638 -4.73 -17.82 -18.36
N ARG A 639 -4.20 -19.05 -18.25
CA ARG A 639 -3.38 -19.54 -17.14
C ARG A 639 -2.09 -20.21 -17.62
N CYS A 640 -1.72 -20.04 -18.90
CA CYS A 640 -0.51 -20.63 -19.46
C CYS A 640 0.74 -20.15 -18.70
N ARG A 641 1.76 -20.99 -18.63
CA ARG A 641 3.06 -20.64 -18.08
C ARG A 641 3.82 -19.76 -19.06
N VAL A 642 4.48 -18.76 -18.57
CA VAL A 642 5.29 -17.82 -19.35
C VAL A 642 6.72 -17.83 -18.85
N ASN A 643 7.67 -18.09 -19.75
CA ASN A 643 9.10 -17.96 -19.54
C ASN A 643 9.51 -16.51 -19.87
N VAL A 644 10.21 -15.85 -18.95
CA VAL A 644 10.59 -14.42 -19.05
C VAL A 644 12.11 -14.27 -18.98
N THR A 645 12.66 -13.43 -19.84
CA THR A 645 14.09 -13.11 -19.87
C THR A 645 14.28 -11.61 -19.91
N ALA A 646 15.12 -11.07 -19.04
CA ALA A 646 15.59 -9.71 -19.12
C ALA A 646 16.85 -9.62 -19.98
N ARG A 647 16.88 -8.69 -20.96
CA ARG A 647 18.05 -8.34 -21.79
C ARG A 647 18.65 -7.03 -21.31
N ASN A 648 19.97 -6.94 -21.28
CA ASN A 648 20.71 -5.74 -20.86
C ASN A 648 20.38 -5.26 -19.42
N GLY A 649 20.04 -6.20 -18.55
CA GLY A 649 19.69 -5.93 -17.15
C GLY A 649 19.40 -7.20 -16.40
N ARG A 650 18.79 -7.07 -15.21
CA ARG A 650 18.48 -8.17 -14.31
C ARG A 650 16.96 -8.27 -14.10
N LEU A 651 16.38 -9.46 -14.29
CA LEU A 651 15.03 -9.76 -13.83
C LEU A 651 15.05 -9.81 -12.31
N LEU A 652 14.18 -9.04 -11.67
CA LEU A 652 14.05 -9.00 -10.22
C LEU A 652 12.97 -9.98 -9.75
N SER A 653 11.79 -9.95 -10.38
CA SER A 653 10.66 -10.76 -9.94
C SER A 653 9.58 -10.89 -11.01
N LEU A 654 8.74 -11.93 -10.82
CA LEU A 654 7.50 -12.14 -11.56
C LEU A 654 6.32 -12.20 -10.56
N ASP A 655 5.26 -11.43 -10.82
CA ASP A 655 4.03 -11.42 -10.02
C ASP A 655 2.79 -11.51 -10.91
N ASN A 656 1.92 -12.48 -10.66
CA ASN A 656 0.66 -12.63 -11.37
C ASN A 656 -0.56 -12.09 -10.59
N GLY A 657 -0.36 -11.64 -9.36
CA GLY A 657 -1.42 -11.14 -8.48
C GLY A 657 -2.29 -12.22 -7.84
N ASP A 658 -2.01 -13.51 -8.06
CA ASP A 658 -2.72 -14.62 -7.43
C ASP A 658 -2.18 -14.91 -6.03
N ALA A 659 -2.97 -14.65 -5.00
CA ALA A 659 -2.57 -14.91 -3.62
C ALA A 659 -2.45 -16.41 -3.30
N THR A 660 -3.01 -17.31 -4.12
CA THR A 660 -2.88 -18.77 -3.97
C THR A 660 -1.60 -19.33 -4.58
N ASP A 661 -0.92 -18.56 -5.43
CA ASP A 661 0.33 -18.98 -6.08
C ASP A 661 1.50 -18.85 -5.09
N LEU A 662 2.06 -19.98 -4.68
CA LEU A 662 3.15 -20.07 -3.71
C LEU A 662 4.54 -20.22 -4.36
N GLU A 663 4.64 -20.13 -5.69
CA GLU A 663 5.94 -20.17 -6.36
C GLU A 663 6.80 -18.97 -5.95
N SER A 664 8.14 -19.17 -5.92
CA SER A 664 9.08 -18.06 -5.68
C SER A 664 8.90 -16.95 -6.70
N TYR A 665 8.85 -15.71 -6.24
CA TYR A 665 8.80 -14.53 -7.12
C TYR A 665 10.05 -14.36 -7.99
N HIS A 666 11.18 -14.97 -7.59
CA HIS A 666 12.46 -14.91 -8.31
C HIS A 666 12.59 -15.96 -9.43
N ASN A 667 11.62 -16.86 -9.59
CA ASN A 667 11.61 -17.78 -10.70
C ASN A 667 11.52 -17.04 -12.04
N PRO A 668 12.26 -17.46 -13.08
CA PRO A 668 12.21 -16.83 -14.38
C PRO A 668 10.98 -17.25 -15.22
N SER A 669 10.10 -18.07 -14.67
CA SER A 669 8.85 -18.47 -15.26
C SER A 669 7.71 -18.46 -14.26
N ARG A 670 6.50 -18.13 -14.68
CA ARG A 670 5.29 -18.12 -13.85
C ARG A 670 4.04 -18.28 -14.69
N ARG A 671 2.98 -18.86 -14.11
CA ARG A 671 1.66 -18.91 -14.75
C ARG A 671 1.02 -17.52 -14.78
N LEU A 672 0.29 -17.23 -15.84
CA LEU A 672 -0.62 -16.08 -15.84
C LEU A 672 -1.76 -16.31 -14.85
N PHE A 673 -2.28 -15.22 -14.30
CA PHE A 673 -3.52 -15.22 -13.54
C PHE A 673 -4.49 -14.22 -14.17
N SER A 674 -5.67 -14.70 -14.53
CA SER A 674 -6.64 -13.93 -15.33
C SER A 674 -5.98 -13.22 -16.52
N GLY A 675 -5.19 -14.00 -17.28
CA GLY A 675 -4.55 -13.56 -18.50
C GLY A 675 -3.33 -12.65 -18.36
N MET A 676 -2.86 -12.34 -17.15
CA MET A 676 -1.84 -11.30 -16.93
C MET A 676 -0.70 -11.75 -16.02
N LEU A 677 0.48 -11.14 -16.21
CA LEU A 677 1.69 -11.29 -15.41
C LEU A 677 2.48 -9.98 -15.42
N LEU A 678 3.01 -9.57 -14.28
CA LEU A 678 3.97 -8.48 -14.15
C LEU A 678 5.40 -9.06 -14.09
N ALA A 679 6.30 -8.53 -14.90
CA ALA A 679 7.74 -8.73 -14.76
C ALA A 679 8.39 -7.42 -14.32
N ILE A 680 9.23 -7.48 -13.27
CA ILE A 680 10.00 -6.33 -12.80
C ILE A 680 11.47 -6.60 -13.07
N ALA A 681 12.14 -5.66 -13.74
CA ALA A 681 13.56 -5.76 -14.07
C ALA A 681 14.29 -4.44 -13.79
N GLU A 682 15.61 -4.51 -13.60
CA GLU A 682 16.44 -3.32 -13.38
C GLU A 682 17.56 -3.20 -14.42
N GLY A 683 17.89 -1.96 -14.76
CA GLY A 683 18.97 -1.60 -15.67
C GLY A 683 18.58 -0.47 -16.62
N ALA A 684 19.54 0.42 -16.93
CA ALA A 684 19.31 1.62 -17.75
C ALA A 684 18.78 1.33 -19.18
N GLY A 685 19.03 0.14 -19.71
CA GLY A 685 18.59 -0.27 -21.05
C GLY A 685 17.93 -1.64 -21.06
N VAL A 686 17.39 -2.08 -19.91
CA VAL A 686 16.76 -3.39 -19.79
C VAL A 686 15.49 -3.46 -20.64
N SER A 687 15.23 -4.61 -21.26
CA SER A 687 14.00 -4.97 -21.97
C SER A 687 13.58 -6.39 -21.58
N ILE A 688 12.29 -6.69 -21.74
CA ILE A 688 11.71 -7.98 -21.42
C ILE A 688 11.36 -8.74 -22.70
N GLU A 689 11.77 -10.01 -22.74
CA GLU A 689 11.29 -11.00 -23.69
C GLU A 689 10.48 -12.05 -22.94
N ALA A 690 9.33 -12.42 -23.47
CA ALA A 690 8.45 -13.42 -22.88
C ALA A 690 7.94 -14.40 -23.94
N ARG A 691 7.74 -15.66 -23.57
CA ARG A 691 7.18 -16.71 -24.42
C ARG A 691 6.32 -17.65 -23.61
N ILE A 692 5.24 -18.15 -24.21
CA ILE A 692 4.42 -19.22 -23.63
C ILE A 692 5.27 -20.50 -23.56
N ASP A 693 5.15 -21.23 -22.47
CA ASP A 693 5.73 -22.55 -22.31
C ASP A 693 4.78 -23.57 -22.97
N GLU A 694 5.20 -24.12 -24.10
CA GLU A 694 4.39 -25.05 -24.90
C GLU A 694 4.27 -26.44 -24.26
N ASP A 695 5.15 -26.76 -23.28
CA ASP A 695 5.15 -28.03 -22.56
C ASP A 695 4.23 -28.02 -21.32
N ASP A 696 3.79 -26.85 -20.87
CA ASP A 696 2.92 -26.67 -19.69
C ASP A 696 1.65 -25.88 -20.05
N ILE A 697 0.69 -26.60 -20.59
CA ILE A 697 -0.60 -26.05 -21.05
C ILE A 697 -1.70 -26.40 -20.05
N PRO A 698 -2.10 -25.45 -19.14
CA PRO A 698 -3.12 -25.70 -18.16
C PRO A 698 -4.52 -25.64 -18.77
N VAL A 699 -5.49 -26.24 -18.06
CA VAL A 699 -6.90 -26.04 -18.37
C VAL A 699 -7.25 -24.56 -18.17
N ARG A 700 -7.83 -23.96 -19.22
CA ARG A 700 -8.33 -22.58 -19.21
C ARG A 700 -9.84 -22.53 -18.90
N ALA A 701 -10.57 -23.47 -19.50
CA ALA A 701 -12.01 -23.55 -19.31
C ALA A 701 -12.50 -25.00 -19.47
N ILE A 702 -13.62 -25.31 -18.81
CA ILE A 702 -14.37 -26.54 -19.02
C ILE A 702 -15.72 -26.12 -19.58
N ARG A 703 -16.01 -26.52 -20.84
CA ARG A 703 -17.29 -26.25 -21.49
C ARG A 703 -18.25 -27.41 -21.26
N LEU A 704 -19.42 -27.11 -20.72
CA LEU A 704 -20.45 -28.09 -20.47
C LEU A 704 -21.55 -28.03 -21.55
N THR A 705 -21.88 -29.16 -22.12
CA THR A 705 -23.05 -29.30 -22.99
C THR A 705 -24.05 -30.29 -22.38
N ARG A 706 -25.31 -29.98 -22.46
CA ARG A 706 -26.39 -30.81 -21.90
C ARG A 706 -27.30 -31.33 -22.99
N ASP A 707 -27.55 -32.63 -22.96
CA ASP A 707 -28.56 -33.30 -23.78
C ASP A 707 -29.45 -34.17 -22.86
N GLY A 708 -30.63 -33.68 -22.57
CA GLY A 708 -31.54 -34.30 -21.58
C GLY A 708 -30.90 -34.34 -20.17
N TRP A 709 -30.65 -35.56 -19.69
CA TRP A 709 -29.97 -35.83 -18.40
C TRP A 709 -28.49 -36.08 -18.54
N THR A 710 -27.95 -36.04 -19.74
CA THR A 710 -26.51 -36.22 -20.02
C THR A 710 -25.81 -34.86 -20.06
N VAL A 711 -24.74 -34.73 -19.30
CA VAL A 711 -23.81 -33.56 -19.35
C VAL A 711 -22.48 -34.05 -19.89
N ARG A 712 -21.95 -33.35 -20.88
CA ARG A 712 -20.61 -33.59 -21.45
C ARG A 712 -19.70 -32.42 -21.16
N ALA A 713 -18.48 -32.69 -20.72
CA ALA A 713 -17.46 -31.68 -20.54
C ALA A 713 -16.45 -31.68 -21.70
N THR A 714 -16.07 -30.51 -22.15
CA THR A 714 -14.96 -30.31 -23.07
C THR A 714 -13.91 -29.45 -22.38
N ILE A 715 -12.72 -29.99 -22.21
CA ILE A 715 -11.57 -29.28 -21.65
C ILE A 715 -10.93 -28.42 -22.70
N LEU A 716 -10.65 -27.17 -22.37
CA LEU A 716 -9.98 -26.20 -23.25
C LEU A 716 -8.72 -25.64 -22.57
N PRO A 717 -7.61 -25.47 -23.32
CA PRO A 717 -7.44 -25.92 -24.70
C PRO A 717 -7.42 -27.46 -24.80
N HIS A 718 -7.60 -28.00 -25.99
CA HIS A 718 -7.62 -29.46 -26.18
C HIS A 718 -6.28 -30.12 -25.87
N GLU A 719 -5.21 -29.34 -25.92
CA GLU A 719 -3.81 -29.71 -25.62
C GLU A 719 -3.46 -29.64 -24.14
N ALA A 720 -4.42 -29.33 -23.25
CA ALA A 720 -4.15 -29.22 -21.83
C ALA A 720 -3.44 -30.46 -21.26
N SER A 721 -2.36 -30.21 -20.51
CA SER A 721 -1.44 -31.25 -19.99
C SER A 721 -2.11 -32.15 -18.95
N ASP A 722 -2.97 -31.58 -18.10
CA ASP A 722 -3.83 -32.33 -17.17
C ASP A 722 -5.28 -32.19 -17.62
N ARG A 723 -5.91 -33.33 -17.88
CA ARG A 723 -7.30 -33.42 -18.36
C ARG A 723 -8.20 -34.17 -17.37
N THR A 724 -7.73 -34.36 -16.14
CA THR A 724 -8.50 -35.03 -15.10
C THR A 724 -9.72 -34.20 -14.69
N LEU A 725 -10.89 -34.80 -14.71
CA LEU A 725 -12.14 -34.19 -14.28
C LEU A 725 -12.67 -34.83 -13.00
N HIS A 726 -13.04 -34.00 -12.06
CA HIS A 726 -13.77 -34.41 -10.87
C HIS A 726 -15.21 -33.92 -10.99
N TRP A 727 -16.15 -34.83 -10.91
CA TRP A 727 -17.57 -34.53 -11.01
C TRP A 727 -18.21 -34.57 -9.63
N ARG A 728 -19.03 -33.58 -9.37
CA ARG A 728 -19.85 -33.51 -8.14
C ARG A 728 -21.24 -32.98 -8.47
N LEU A 729 -22.27 -33.56 -7.87
CA LEU A 729 -23.64 -33.11 -8.00
C LEU A 729 -24.04 -32.38 -6.72
N THR A 730 -24.25 -31.08 -6.82
CA THR A 730 -24.62 -30.23 -5.68
C THR A 730 -25.96 -29.53 -5.93
N ASP A 731 -26.59 -29.08 -4.85
CA ASP A 731 -27.61 -28.05 -4.95
C ASP A 731 -26.99 -26.67 -5.27
N ARG A 732 -27.86 -25.65 -5.40
CA ARG A 732 -27.41 -24.26 -5.68
C ARG A 732 -26.59 -23.62 -4.56
N MET A 733 -26.51 -24.26 -3.39
CA MET A 733 -25.71 -23.79 -2.24
C MET A 733 -24.38 -24.55 -2.13
N GLY A 734 -24.04 -25.39 -3.11
CA GLY A 734 -22.81 -26.18 -3.11
C GLY A 734 -22.84 -27.42 -2.21
N VAL A 735 -24.00 -27.77 -1.64
CA VAL A 735 -24.17 -28.96 -0.80
C VAL A 735 -24.49 -30.17 -1.68
N ASP A 736 -23.87 -31.34 -1.40
CA ASP A 736 -24.13 -32.57 -2.15
C ASP A 736 -25.62 -32.86 -2.20
N SER A 737 -26.14 -33.06 -3.41
CA SER A 737 -27.55 -33.26 -3.62
C SER A 737 -27.96 -34.72 -3.36
N PRO A 738 -28.88 -34.97 -2.44
CA PRO A 738 -29.44 -36.33 -2.23
C PRO A 738 -30.53 -36.70 -3.22
N LEU A 739 -30.86 -35.83 -4.17
CA LEU A 739 -32.02 -35.98 -5.05
C LEU A 739 -31.73 -36.77 -6.33
N ALA A 740 -30.46 -37.01 -6.64
CA ALA A 740 -30.05 -37.79 -7.82
C ALA A 740 -28.65 -38.38 -7.62
N ASP A 741 -28.37 -39.44 -8.34
CA ASP A 741 -27.06 -40.09 -8.38
C ASP A 741 -26.31 -39.60 -9.62
N LEU A 742 -25.00 -39.37 -9.47
CA LEU A 742 -24.08 -39.05 -10.57
C LEU A 742 -23.47 -40.35 -11.11
N ILE A 743 -23.73 -40.66 -12.38
CA ILE A 743 -23.09 -41.79 -13.08
C ILE A 743 -22.09 -41.22 -14.07
N ILE A 744 -20.81 -41.52 -13.84
CA ILE A 744 -19.72 -41.12 -14.73
C ILE A 744 -19.45 -42.28 -15.69
N SER A 745 -19.51 -42.03 -17.00
CA SER A 745 -19.17 -43.03 -18.01
C SER A 745 -17.63 -43.23 -18.10
N GLU A 746 -17.21 -44.44 -18.50
CA GLU A 746 -15.77 -44.77 -18.65
C GLU A 746 -15.07 -43.93 -19.76
N ASP A 747 -15.84 -43.30 -20.61
CA ASP A 747 -15.30 -42.45 -21.70
C ASP A 747 -15.11 -40.99 -21.29
N GLY A 748 -15.26 -40.66 -20.00
CA GLY A 748 -15.05 -39.31 -19.39
C GLY A 748 -16.33 -38.55 -19.21
#